data_991359bed32add37d7a9e3395027988e
#
_entry.id   991359bed32add37d7a9e3395027988e
#
_cell.length_a   1.000
_cell.length_b   1.000
_cell.length_c   1.000
_cell.angle_alpha   90.00
_cell.angle_beta   90.00
_cell.angle_gamma   90.00
#
_symmetry.space_group_name_H-M   'P 1'
#
loop_
_entity.id
_entity.type
_entity.pdbx_description
1 polymer ?
#
loop_
_entity_poly.entity_id
_entity_poly.type
_entity_poly.pdbx_seq_one_letter_code
_entity_poly.pdbx_strand_id
1 'polypeptide(L)'
;MLFRNLFAWFSFVSFLSLLFVGGNLLFAVDPDKETQDFLKKHTPKILKIISEAKEKEYSEILIEAEQRIEEIQEEYNEAEEEEGKESAHWVARLADNFSAMEYQMWKIEEGKISETEGEEMIGELLIEHLEFRNKMDTELIDRLIKEGEEEEAESIKEEIEWRKESSEEAARELFEELFGEGEEEEEENEEDEQDEEDGPSYEGPSTEGLQKDEELKGVSYEYKKHIFPTLSKYCLDCHDAETAKGDIDLESALSRRPLVRDRSLWENVAERIRNGDMPPKDKDQPHEKESLRLRKWISNEVDLFDYSQVKVPGHVPARRLSREEYNRTIRDLVGLDLRPADQFPMDFTGTSGFSNSANTLFLHTAHLDRYMSAAETVIDAAQKDKSVWDRLTDNGNVKQSLRRFVRLAFRRPPTDKEMNSYLNHYQTQKDKGKNDKEAIGTVMKVILVSPNFLLKAEELSSVGKDTKVTQYDMASRLSYFLWASAPDQDLLSLAEKDQLQNDKRIREQILRMLKDPRSESLGRIFASEWLSTDDVGPRIRKDPIDNPWCTETLMAAMREETSLFFHSLVMENEPIERLIDSNYTFLNAELAEYYRVPGIEGNKMRRVKINTRQRGGILGHASVLATTSFPHRTSPVLRGTWILTTLLGTPPPPPPPDVPEIEVGGGRRAASTLREKLEIHRDSKRCAGCHSQIDPLGFALENYSEFGRWRNGVDNRGELPNGARFRGPQGLKKALIDTRLDDLGKQLIRKMLSYALGRQLEYYDEAVVREIAQKLKGSGYPLKDMVIEIGLSYPFTIKRVPAEFSKKTKS
;
A
#
# COMPACT_ATOMS: atom_id res chain seq x y z
N MET A 1 -19.60 7.82 5.48
CA MET A 1 -20.42 6.78 4.82
C MET A 1 -19.59 5.71 4.10
N LEU A 2 -18.76 6.01 3.11
CA LEU A 2 -17.94 4.97 2.45
C LEU A 2 -16.91 4.30 3.38
N PHE A 3 -16.31 5.02 4.33
CA PHE A 3 -15.36 4.45 5.30
C PHE A 3 -16.06 3.58 6.36
N ARG A 4 -17.25 3.95 6.84
CA ARG A 4 -18.07 3.11 7.73
C ARG A 4 -18.53 1.83 7.05
N ASN A 5 -18.93 1.90 5.79
CA ASN A 5 -19.33 0.72 5.00
C ASN A 5 -18.14 -0.19 4.65
N LEU A 6 -16.93 0.38 4.41
CA LEU A 6 -15.70 -0.41 4.29
C LEU A 6 -15.29 -1.04 5.64
N PHE A 7 -15.56 -0.39 6.76
CA PHE A 7 -15.24 -0.90 8.09
C PHE A 7 -16.22 -2.01 8.51
N ALA A 8 -17.52 -1.87 8.25
CA ALA A 8 -18.49 -2.95 8.43
C ALA A 8 -18.19 -4.15 7.52
N TRP A 9 -17.79 -3.90 6.27
CA TRP A 9 -17.33 -4.94 5.35
C TRP A 9 -15.98 -5.54 5.80
N PHE A 10 -15.04 -4.75 6.31
CA PHE A 10 -13.79 -5.24 6.91
C PHE A 10 -14.05 -6.03 8.21
N SER A 11 -15.00 -5.61 9.05
CA SER A 11 -15.39 -6.35 10.27
C SER A 11 -16.12 -7.64 9.91
N PHE A 12 -16.99 -7.64 8.91
CA PHE A 12 -17.66 -8.85 8.40
C PHE A 12 -16.66 -9.81 7.72
N VAL A 13 -15.75 -9.30 6.90
CA VAL A 13 -14.66 -10.09 6.29
C VAL A 13 -13.62 -10.49 7.34
N SER A 14 -13.35 -9.69 8.38
CA SER A 14 -12.48 -10.08 9.50
C SER A 14 -13.15 -11.08 10.41
N PHE A 15 -14.46 -10.98 10.63
CA PHE A 15 -15.25 -11.99 11.35
C PHE A 15 -15.31 -13.30 10.56
N LEU A 16 -15.54 -13.27 9.26
CA LEU A 16 -15.40 -14.43 8.38
C LEU A 16 -13.95 -14.95 8.32
N SER A 17 -12.93 -14.08 8.34
CA SER A 17 -11.53 -14.52 8.38
C SER A 17 -11.09 -15.00 9.76
N LEU A 18 -11.66 -14.54 10.86
CA LEU A 18 -11.49 -15.16 12.19
C LEU A 18 -12.12 -16.54 12.26
N LEU A 19 -13.22 -16.77 11.57
CA LEU A 19 -13.81 -18.09 11.35
C LEU A 19 -12.93 -18.99 10.47
N PHE A 20 -12.15 -18.41 9.55
CA PHE A 20 -11.20 -19.13 8.67
C PHE A 20 -9.81 -19.32 9.31
N VAL A 21 -9.39 -18.50 10.27
CA VAL A 21 -8.06 -18.58 10.92
C VAL A 21 -8.02 -19.60 12.06
N GLY A 22 -9.16 -20.00 12.61
CA GLY A 22 -9.28 -21.14 13.52
C GLY A 22 -8.97 -22.51 12.89
N GLY A 23 -8.19 -22.50 11.82
CA GLY A 23 -7.43 -23.62 11.26
C GLY A 23 -8.20 -24.86 10.86
N ASN A 24 -8.13 -25.25 9.62
CA ASN A 24 -8.20 -26.62 9.02
C ASN A 24 -9.27 -27.63 9.53
N LEU A 25 -10.22 -27.26 10.37
CA LEU A 25 -11.15 -28.17 11.00
C LEU A 25 -12.64 -27.90 10.74
N LEU A 26 -12.99 -26.83 10.04
CA LEU A 26 -14.39 -26.45 9.82
C LEU A 26 -14.98 -26.87 8.47
N PHE A 27 -14.22 -27.57 7.61
CA PHE A 27 -14.64 -27.90 6.25
C PHE A 27 -14.68 -29.40 5.94
N ALA A 28 -15.23 -30.19 6.83
CA ALA A 28 -15.41 -31.63 6.55
C ALA A 28 -16.63 -32.22 7.22
N VAL A 29 -17.84 -31.63 7.01
CA VAL A 29 -19.03 -32.29 7.60
C VAL A 29 -20.33 -31.99 6.85
N ASP A 30 -21.09 -33.06 6.53
CA ASP A 30 -22.48 -33.01 6.06
C ASP A 30 -23.37 -32.46 7.19
N PRO A 31 -24.11 -31.34 6.99
CA PRO A 31 -24.97 -30.78 8.04
C PRO A 31 -26.05 -31.77 8.45
N ASP A 32 -26.20 -31.91 9.75
CA ASP A 32 -27.33 -32.66 10.27
C ASP A 32 -28.66 -32.01 9.81
N LYS A 33 -29.72 -32.78 9.98
CA LYS A 33 -31.05 -32.34 9.54
C LYS A 33 -31.50 -31.04 10.22
N GLU A 34 -31.06 -30.81 11.45
CA GLU A 34 -31.39 -29.65 12.26
C GLU A 34 -30.69 -28.39 11.73
N THR A 35 -29.41 -28.46 11.33
CA THR A 35 -28.64 -27.38 10.68
C THR A 35 -29.19 -27.08 9.28
N GLN A 36 -29.54 -28.09 8.48
CA GLN A 36 -30.20 -27.89 7.18
C GLN A 36 -31.58 -27.24 7.34
N ASP A 37 -32.36 -27.63 8.34
CA ASP A 37 -33.66 -27.01 8.60
C ASP A 37 -33.51 -25.59 9.16
N PHE A 38 -32.44 -25.31 9.92
CA PHE A 38 -32.06 -23.97 10.37
C PHE A 38 -31.67 -23.05 9.18
N LEU A 39 -30.75 -23.48 8.32
CA LEU A 39 -30.35 -22.72 7.13
C LEU A 39 -31.57 -22.46 6.22
N LYS A 40 -32.43 -23.45 5.97
CA LYS A 40 -33.69 -23.29 5.22
C LYS A 40 -34.65 -22.28 5.85
N LYS A 41 -34.66 -22.19 7.18
CA LYS A 41 -35.54 -21.28 7.92
C LYS A 41 -35.03 -19.86 7.98
N HIS A 42 -33.72 -19.65 8.09
CA HIS A 42 -33.10 -18.36 8.34
C HIS A 42 -32.49 -17.68 7.07
N THR A 43 -32.00 -18.46 6.11
CA THR A 43 -31.56 -17.93 4.80
C THR A 43 -32.67 -17.11 4.12
N PRO A 44 -33.95 -17.47 4.10
CA PRO A 44 -34.99 -16.59 3.55
C PRO A 44 -35.17 -15.27 4.29
N LYS A 45 -34.83 -15.18 5.58
CA LYS A 45 -34.87 -13.92 6.34
C LYS A 45 -33.70 -13.01 5.93
N ILE A 46 -32.49 -13.57 5.83
CA ILE A 46 -31.30 -12.88 5.33
C ILE A 46 -31.54 -12.41 3.90
N LEU A 47 -32.00 -13.27 3.01
CA LEU A 47 -32.34 -12.92 1.63
C LEU A 47 -33.47 -11.89 1.54
N LYS A 48 -34.39 -11.85 2.50
CA LYS A 48 -35.44 -10.84 2.57
C LYS A 48 -34.84 -9.48 2.98
N ILE A 49 -33.97 -9.44 3.97
CA ILE A 49 -33.22 -8.23 4.39
C ILE A 49 -32.42 -7.69 3.21
N ILE A 50 -31.67 -8.55 2.53
CA ILE A 50 -30.91 -8.24 1.33
C ILE A 50 -31.82 -7.68 0.22
N SER A 51 -32.98 -8.29 -0.01
CA SER A 51 -33.90 -7.84 -1.05
C SER A 51 -34.55 -6.49 -0.74
N GLU A 52 -34.87 -6.21 0.52
CA GLU A 52 -35.40 -4.91 0.98
C GLU A 52 -34.35 -3.79 0.89
N ALA A 53 -33.06 -4.13 1.10
CA ALA A 53 -31.97 -3.21 0.92
C ALA A 53 -31.64 -2.96 -0.58
N LYS A 54 -31.87 -3.95 -1.47
CA LYS A 54 -31.71 -3.81 -2.94
C LYS A 54 -32.58 -2.72 -3.57
N GLU A 55 -33.69 -2.34 -2.92
CA GLU A 55 -34.54 -1.25 -3.41
C GLU A 55 -33.95 0.15 -3.22
N LYS A 56 -32.77 0.27 -2.54
CA LYS A 56 -32.16 1.57 -2.19
C LYS A 56 -30.62 1.52 -2.21
N GLU A 57 -30.00 1.65 -3.37
CA GLU A 57 -28.55 1.95 -3.59
C GLU A 57 -27.47 1.09 -2.88
N TYR A 58 -27.83 0.09 -2.11
CA TYR A 58 -26.91 -0.84 -1.42
C TYR A 58 -26.66 -2.15 -2.21
N SER A 59 -26.92 -2.15 -3.52
CA SER A 59 -27.08 -3.39 -4.29
C SER A 59 -25.80 -4.21 -4.52
N GLU A 60 -24.61 -3.59 -4.56
CA GLU A 60 -23.38 -4.34 -4.91
C GLU A 60 -22.80 -5.14 -3.73
N ILE A 61 -22.74 -4.54 -2.55
CA ILE A 61 -22.22 -5.19 -1.34
C ILE A 61 -23.09 -6.39 -0.92
N LEU A 62 -24.39 -6.26 -1.10
CA LEU A 62 -25.35 -7.30 -0.76
C LEU A 62 -25.41 -8.42 -1.81
N ILE A 63 -25.07 -8.13 -3.08
CA ILE A 63 -24.90 -9.16 -4.11
C ILE A 63 -23.64 -9.99 -3.84
N GLU A 64 -22.54 -9.37 -3.41
CA GLU A 64 -21.33 -10.10 -3.00
C GLU A 64 -21.58 -10.95 -1.73
N ALA A 65 -22.35 -10.45 -0.76
CA ALA A 65 -22.74 -11.21 0.41
C ALA A 65 -23.67 -12.38 0.06
N GLU A 66 -24.62 -12.20 -0.87
CA GLU A 66 -25.50 -13.25 -1.39
C GLU A 66 -24.71 -14.35 -2.10
N GLN A 67 -23.77 -13.97 -2.98
CA GLN A 67 -22.89 -14.91 -3.66
C GLN A 67 -21.99 -15.69 -2.69
N ARG A 68 -21.50 -15.02 -1.66
CA ARG A 68 -20.66 -15.67 -0.65
C ARG A 68 -21.44 -16.62 0.27
N ILE A 69 -22.69 -16.30 0.59
CA ILE A 69 -23.60 -17.20 1.31
C ILE A 69 -23.92 -18.44 0.46
N GLU A 70 -24.11 -18.29 -0.86
CA GLU A 70 -24.32 -19.42 -1.78
C GLU A 70 -23.05 -20.28 -1.89
N GLU A 71 -21.87 -19.69 -2.00
CA GLU A 71 -20.59 -20.42 -2.01
C GLU A 71 -20.36 -21.20 -0.70
N ILE A 72 -20.62 -20.59 0.46
CA ILE A 72 -20.53 -21.25 1.76
C ILE A 72 -21.56 -22.40 1.88
N GLN A 73 -22.75 -22.25 1.32
CA GLN A 73 -23.76 -23.33 1.28
C GLN A 73 -23.36 -24.47 0.35
N GLU A 74 -22.73 -24.19 -0.79
CA GLU A 74 -22.20 -25.20 -1.71
C GLU A 74 -21.02 -25.95 -1.08
N GLU A 75 -20.03 -25.23 -0.52
CA GLU A 75 -18.90 -25.82 0.21
C GLU A 75 -19.34 -26.67 1.40
N TYR A 76 -20.39 -26.24 2.11
CA TYR A 76 -20.97 -26.96 3.24
C TYR A 76 -21.73 -28.22 2.84
N ASN A 77 -22.37 -28.23 1.69
CA ASN A 77 -23.06 -29.40 1.15
C ASN A 77 -22.12 -30.49 0.59
N GLU A 78 -20.83 -30.14 0.32
CA GLU A 78 -19.81 -31.06 -0.19
C GLU A 78 -18.96 -31.75 0.89
N ALA A 79 -19.10 -31.38 2.17
CA ALA A 79 -18.26 -31.88 3.27
C ALA A 79 -18.80 -33.15 3.95
N GLU A 80 -17.95 -34.19 4.08
CA GLU A 80 -18.38 -35.59 4.47
C GLU A 80 -18.07 -36.05 5.92
N GLU A 81 -17.67 -35.28 6.94
CA GLU A 81 -17.27 -35.80 8.27
C GLU A 81 -18.06 -35.31 9.50
N GLU A 82 -18.22 -36.17 10.54
CA GLU A 82 -19.20 -36.02 11.64
C GLU A 82 -18.82 -35.06 12.78
N GLU A 83 -17.58 -34.66 12.97
CA GLU A 83 -17.09 -33.90 14.15
C GLU A 83 -17.27 -32.37 14.13
N GLY A 84 -17.73 -31.77 13.07
CA GLY A 84 -17.90 -30.30 12.94
C GLY A 84 -19.35 -29.81 12.93
N LYS A 85 -20.35 -30.67 13.11
CA LYS A 85 -21.78 -30.33 12.90
C LYS A 85 -22.32 -29.31 13.90
N GLU A 86 -21.93 -29.41 15.19
CA GLU A 86 -22.42 -28.51 16.24
C GLU A 86 -21.77 -27.11 16.13
N SER A 87 -20.47 -27.04 15.89
CA SER A 87 -19.76 -25.77 15.75
C SER A 87 -20.26 -24.94 14.56
N ALA A 88 -20.54 -25.56 13.42
CA ALA A 88 -21.07 -24.89 12.23
C ALA A 88 -22.49 -24.31 12.48
N HIS A 89 -23.29 -24.95 13.31
CA HIS A 89 -24.63 -24.47 13.71
C HIS A 89 -24.54 -23.17 14.51
N TRP A 90 -23.60 -23.08 15.46
CA TRP A 90 -23.40 -21.88 16.28
C TRP A 90 -22.82 -20.72 15.46
N VAL A 91 -21.88 -20.99 14.57
CA VAL A 91 -21.31 -20.01 13.64
C VAL A 91 -22.41 -19.40 12.75
N ALA A 92 -23.28 -20.18 12.19
CA ALA A 92 -24.39 -19.69 11.37
C ALA A 92 -25.37 -18.81 12.19
N ARG A 93 -25.60 -19.12 13.46
CA ARG A 93 -26.42 -18.28 14.35
C ARG A 93 -25.77 -16.95 14.72
N LEU A 94 -24.47 -16.96 14.99
CA LEU A 94 -23.71 -15.73 15.26
C LEU A 94 -23.74 -14.77 14.06
N ALA A 95 -23.59 -15.30 12.84
CA ALA A 95 -23.69 -14.53 11.61
C ALA A 95 -25.10 -13.96 11.37
N ASP A 96 -26.16 -14.72 11.69
CA ASP A 96 -27.57 -14.26 11.58
C ASP A 96 -27.86 -13.12 12.55
N ASN A 97 -27.38 -13.20 13.79
CA ASN A 97 -27.54 -12.15 14.79
C ASN A 97 -26.77 -10.88 14.42
N PHE A 98 -25.54 -11.03 13.93
CA PHE A 98 -24.73 -9.90 13.47
C PHE A 98 -25.44 -9.13 12.33
N SER A 99 -25.94 -9.84 11.33
CA SER A 99 -26.68 -9.24 10.22
C SER A 99 -27.98 -8.57 10.68
N ALA A 100 -28.61 -9.11 11.73
CA ALA A 100 -29.79 -8.49 12.31
C ALA A 100 -29.47 -7.20 13.06
N MET A 101 -28.35 -7.12 13.79
CA MET A 101 -27.86 -5.92 14.45
C MET A 101 -27.54 -4.82 13.44
N GLU A 102 -26.78 -5.11 12.37
CA GLU A 102 -26.50 -4.17 11.31
C GLU A 102 -27.76 -3.60 10.67
N TYR A 103 -28.79 -4.43 10.49
CA TYR A 103 -30.07 -3.99 9.97
C TYR A 103 -30.80 -3.03 10.91
N GLN A 104 -30.72 -3.19 12.24
CA GLN A 104 -31.29 -2.25 13.19
C GLN A 104 -30.51 -0.91 13.17
N MET A 105 -29.19 -0.94 13.14
CA MET A 105 -28.35 0.26 13.01
C MET A 105 -28.71 1.05 11.75
N TRP A 106 -28.84 0.39 10.61
CA TRP A 106 -29.29 1.04 9.38
C TRP A 106 -30.67 1.68 9.52
N LYS A 107 -31.63 1.08 10.26
CA LYS A 107 -32.92 1.68 10.51
C LYS A 107 -32.84 2.95 11.35
N ILE A 108 -31.94 3.00 12.32
CA ILE A 108 -31.68 4.20 13.14
C ILE A 108 -31.13 5.29 12.22
N GLU A 109 -30.08 5.01 11.46
CA GLU A 109 -29.44 5.97 10.53
C GLU A 109 -30.41 6.55 9.49
N GLU A 110 -31.33 5.75 8.96
CA GLU A 110 -32.37 6.17 8.00
C GLU A 110 -33.59 6.83 8.68
N GLY A 111 -33.56 6.99 10.00
CA GLY A 111 -34.68 7.58 10.76
C GLY A 111 -35.99 6.78 10.68
N LYS A 112 -35.91 5.47 10.42
CA LYS A 112 -37.07 4.57 10.32
C LYS A 112 -37.59 4.09 11.66
N ILE A 113 -36.73 4.07 12.66
CA ILE A 113 -37.03 3.83 14.08
C ILE A 113 -36.28 4.87 14.90
N SER A 114 -36.69 5.09 16.15
CA SER A 114 -35.97 5.99 17.07
C SER A 114 -34.66 5.32 17.51
N GLU A 115 -33.66 6.13 17.85
CA GLU A 115 -32.37 5.66 18.36
C GLU A 115 -32.58 4.71 19.56
N THR A 116 -33.37 5.11 20.56
CA THR A 116 -33.67 4.32 21.75
C THR A 116 -34.35 2.96 21.42
N GLU A 117 -35.26 2.94 20.43
CA GLU A 117 -35.94 1.69 20.03
C GLU A 117 -34.96 0.75 19.29
N GLY A 118 -34.04 1.34 18.50
CA GLY A 118 -33.01 0.60 17.81
C GLY A 118 -31.96 0.03 18.76
N GLU A 119 -31.49 0.83 19.71
CA GLU A 119 -30.56 0.39 20.76
C GLU A 119 -31.12 -0.73 21.62
N GLU A 120 -32.40 -0.68 22.01
CA GLU A 120 -33.05 -1.77 22.75
C GLU A 120 -33.08 -3.08 21.94
N MET A 121 -33.37 -3.00 20.64
CA MET A 121 -33.39 -4.18 19.77
C MET A 121 -31.98 -4.74 19.53
N ILE A 122 -30.96 -3.88 19.43
CA ILE A 122 -29.57 -4.29 19.30
C ILE A 122 -29.09 -4.94 20.58
N GLY A 123 -29.44 -4.40 21.76
CA GLY A 123 -29.13 -4.97 23.06
C GLY A 123 -29.64 -6.39 23.23
N GLU A 124 -30.90 -6.66 22.84
CA GLU A 124 -31.45 -8.02 22.84
C GLU A 124 -30.68 -9.00 21.95
N LEU A 125 -30.28 -8.56 20.76
CA LEU A 125 -29.49 -9.37 19.81
C LEU A 125 -28.06 -9.62 20.31
N LEU A 126 -27.46 -8.66 21.01
CA LEU A 126 -26.12 -8.82 21.63
C LEU A 126 -26.16 -9.86 22.76
N ILE A 127 -27.17 -9.84 23.61
CA ILE A 127 -27.34 -10.83 24.66
C ILE A 127 -27.50 -12.23 24.05
N GLU A 128 -28.32 -12.38 23.01
CA GLU A 128 -28.45 -13.65 22.29
C GLU A 128 -27.12 -14.09 21.64
N HIS A 129 -26.36 -13.16 21.11
CA HIS A 129 -25.01 -13.43 20.55
C HIS A 129 -24.06 -13.96 21.63
N LEU A 130 -24.03 -13.33 22.82
CA LEU A 130 -23.20 -13.78 23.94
C LEU A 130 -23.61 -15.18 24.43
N GLU A 131 -24.91 -15.51 24.44
CA GLU A 131 -25.36 -16.86 24.78
C GLU A 131 -24.82 -17.91 23.79
N PHE A 132 -24.82 -17.61 22.51
CA PHE A 132 -24.26 -18.52 21.50
C PHE A 132 -22.73 -18.64 21.62
N ARG A 133 -22.01 -17.53 21.85
CA ARG A 133 -20.57 -17.53 22.09
C ARG A 133 -20.22 -18.40 23.32
N ASN A 134 -20.94 -18.24 24.43
CA ASN A 134 -20.72 -19.05 25.62
C ASN A 134 -20.94 -20.56 25.40
N LYS A 135 -21.85 -20.95 24.50
CA LYS A 135 -22.02 -22.35 24.12
C LYS A 135 -20.86 -22.91 23.32
N MET A 136 -20.36 -22.13 22.32
CA MET A 136 -19.18 -22.51 21.54
C MET A 136 -17.94 -22.68 22.43
N ASP A 137 -17.73 -21.73 23.36
CA ASP A 137 -16.59 -21.74 24.27
C ASP A 137 -16.68 -22.95 25.23
N THR A 138 -17.89 -23.36 25.64
CA THR A 138 -18.08 -24.55 26.45
C THR A 138 -17.68 -25.85 25.71
N GLU A 139 -17.97 -25.96 24.44
CA GLU A 139 -17.53 -27.08 23.60
C GLU A 139 -16.00 -27.05 23.36
N LEU A 140 -15.41 -25.86 23.23
CA LEU A 140 -13.97 -25.68 23.14
C LEU A 140 -13.26 -26.13 24.41
N ILE A 141 -13.79 -25.78 25.60
CA ILE A 141 -13.28 -26.25 26.89
C ILE A 141 -13.24 -27.78 26.96
N ASP A 142 -14.31 -28.45 26.55
CA ASP A 142 -14.37 -29.91 26.56
C ASP A 142 -13.32 -30.57 25.64
N ARG A 143 -12.97 -29.85 24.55
CA ARG A 143 -11.90 -30.29 23.64
C ARG A 143 -10.53 -30.09 24.25
N LEU A 144 -10.23 -28.87 24.77
CA LEU A 144 -8.93 -28.54 25.39
C LEU A 144 -8.62 -29.48 26.57
N ILE A 145 -9.63 -29.82 27.38
CA ILE A 145 -9.48 -30.80 28.47
C ILE A 145 -9.11 -32.20 27.91
N LYS A 146 -9.69 -32.60 26.78
CA LYS A 146 -9.35 -33.88 26.13
C LYS A 146 -7.93 -33.90 25.57
N GLU A 147 -7.45 -32.73 25.11
CA GLU A 147 -6.10 -32.55 24.56
C GLU A 147 -5.04 -32.32 25.64
N GLY A 148 -5.46 -32.08 26.89
CA GLY A 148 -4.57 -31.89 28.05
C GLY A 148 -4.11 -30.46 28.26
N GLU A 149 -4.80 -29.49 27.70
CA GLU A 149 -4.53 -28.02 27.78
C GLU A 149 -5.42 -27.40 28.89
N GLU A 150 -5.22 -27.84 30.14
CA GLU A 150 -6.08 -27.47 31.28
C GLU A 150 -6.00 -25.99 31.67
N GLU A 151 -4.81 -25.31 31.50
CA GLU A 151 -4.66 -23.87 31.81
C GLU A 151 -5.48 -22.99 30.85
N GLU A 152 -5.52 -23.33 29.56
CA GLU A 152 -6.30 -22.59 28.56
C GLU A 152 -7.80 -22.82 28.73
N ALA A 153 -8.21 -24.06 29.06
CA ALA A 153 -9.58 -24.38 29.36
C ALA A 153 -10.10 -23.62 30.60
N GLU A 154 -9.27 -23.43 31.63
CA GLU A 154 -9.65 -22.71 32.85
C GLU A 154 -9.81 -21.19 32.59
N SER A 155 -8.96 -20.60 31.77
CA SER A 155 -9.09 -19.19 31.36
C SER A 155 -10.39 -18.91 30.62
N ILE A 156 -10.80 -19.80 29.71
CA ILE A 156 -12.08 -19.66 28.99
C ILE A 156 -13.29 -19.85 29.93
N LYS A 157 -13.18 -20.69 30.93
CA LYS A 157 -14.25 -20.83 31.94
C LYS A 157 -14.44 -19.56 32.75
N GLU A 158 -13.36 -18.94 33.22
CA GLU A 158 -13.41 -17.66 33.94
C GLU A 158 -14.08 -16.58 33.10
N GLU A 159 -13.77 -16.52 31.78
CA GLU A 159 -14.40 -15.59 30.84
C GLU A 159 -15.90 -15.86 30.64
N ILE A 160 -16.32 -17.11 30.55
CA ILE A 160 -17.75 -17.46 30.49
C ILE A 160 -18.51 -17.09 31.77
N GLU A 161 -17.90 -17.30 32.95
CA GLU A 161 -18.51 -16.93 34.23
C GLU A 161 -18.68 -15.41 34.33
N TRP A 162 -17.67 -14.63 33.95
CA TRP A 162 -17.74 -13.16 33.89
C TRP A 162 -18.86 -12.68 32.96
N ARG A 163 -18.94 -13.19 31.73
CA ARG A 163 -19.99 -12.83 30.76
C ARG A 163 -21.40 -13.15 31.28
N LYS A 164 -21.56 -14.18 32.09
CA LYS A 164 -22.85 -14.56 32.69
C LYS A 164 -23.24 -13.68 33.87
N GLU A 165 -22.27 -13.25 34.67
CA GLU A 165 -22.51 -12.41 35.84
C GLU A 165 -22.71 -10.94 35.48
N SER A 166 -22.09 -10.46 34.40
CA SER A 166 -22.09 -9.09 33.93
C SER A 166 -22.66 -8.96 32.49
N SER A 167 -23.82 -9.60 32.25
CA SER A 167 -24.33 -9.71 30.88
C SER A 167 -24.60 -8.38 30.17
N GLU A 168 -25.03 -7.33 30.91
CA GLU A 168 -25.21 -5.99 30.31
C GLU A 168 -23.89 -5.31 30.00
N GLU A 169 -22.86 -5.48 30.84
CA GLU A 169 -21.51 -4.93 30.64
C GLU A 169 -20.79 -5.67 29.50
N ALA A 170 -20.87 -7.00 29.49
CA ALA A 170 -20.35 -7.83 28.42
C ALA A 170 -21.04 -7.56 27.06
N ALA A 171 -22.34 -7.24 27.05
CA ALA A 171 -23.04 -6.83 25.84
C ALA A 171 -22.58 -5.46 25.35
N ARG A 172 -22.27 -4.52 26.26
CA ARG A 172 -21.72 -3.21 25.91
C ARG A 172 -20.30 -3.32 25.37
N GLU A 173 -19.42 -4.10 26.02
CA GLU A 173 -18.07 -4.35 25.51
C GLU A 173 -18.10 -5.05 24.14
N LEU A 174 -18.99 -6.02 23.96
CA LEU A 174 -19.15 -6.66 22.66
C LEU A 174 -19.67 -5.70 21.58
N PHE A 175 -20.54 -4.75 21.95
CA PHE A 175 -21.00 -3.70 21.05
C PHE A 175 -19.83 -2.79 20.65
N GLU A 176 -18.99 -2.38 21.60
CA GLU A 176 -17.77 -1.59 21.35
C GLU A 176 -16.74 -2.38 20.52
N GLU A 177 -16.55 -3.70 20.78
CA GLU A 177 -15.69 -4.58 19.99
C GLU A 177 -16.15 -4.69 18.53
N LEU A 178 -17.45 -4.84 18.30
CA LEU A 178 -18.02 -5.08 16.97
C LEU A 178 -18.25 -3.78 16.16
N PHE A 179 -18.55 -2.67 16.83
CA PHE A 179 -19.01 -1.45 16.19
C PHE A 179 -18.30 -0.17 16.68
N GLY A 180 -17.47 -0.23 17.73
CA GLY A 180 -16.77 0.92 18.31
C GLY A 180 -15.58 1.36 17.48
N GLU A 181 -15.45 2.66 17.23
CA GLU A 181 -14.17 3.27 16.87
C GLU A 181 -13.37 3.40 18.17
N GLY A 182 -12.18 2.83 18.24
CA GLY A 182 -11.36 2.84 19.46
C GLY A 182 -11.03 4.26 19.90
N GLU A 183 -11.78 4.81 20.81
CA GLU A 183 -11.43 6.02 21.55
C GLU A 183 -10.51 5.64 22.71
N GLU A 184 -9.33 6.23 22.76
CA GLU A 184 -8.43 6.15 23.92
C GLU A 184 -9.07 6.90 25.09
N GLU A 185 -9.36 6.22 26.20
CA GLU A 185 -9.83 6.82 27.44
C GLU A 185 -8.84 7.89 27.93
N GLU A 186 -9.24 9.17 27.91
CA GLU A 186 -8.64 10.24 28.69
C GLU A 186 -9.25 10.23 30.09
N GLU A 187 -8.45 9.87 31.11
CA GLU A 187 -8.83 10.03 32.52
C GLU A 187 -9.14 11.49 32.85
N GLU A 188 -10.42 11.77 33.12
CA GLU A 188 -10.86 13.04 33.68
C GLU A 188 -10.31 13.22 35.11
N ASN A 189 -9.44 14.18 35.28
CA ASN A 189 -9.16 14.80 36.58
C ASN A 189 -10.00 16.07 36.69
N GLU A 190 -11.05 16.01 37.50
CA GLU A 190 -11.77 17.19 38.00
C GLU A 190 -10.87 18.02 38.91
N GLU A 191 -10.56 19.28 38.50
CA GLU A 191 -10.30 20.36 39.44
C GLU A 191 -10.63 21.72 38.81
N ASP A 192 -11.71 22.30 39.37
CA ASP A 192 -11.99 23.74 39.59
C ASP A 192 -12.04 24.76 38.45
N GLU A 193 -13.27 25.21 38.28
CA GLU A 193 -13.71 26.41 37.53
C GLU A 193 -12.97 27.67 37.99
N GLN A 194 -12.49 28.45 37.02
CA GLN A 194 -12.56 29.93 37.10
C GLN A 194 -12.64 30.49 35.67
N ASP A 195 -13.73 31.23 35.44
CA ASP A 195 -14.04 32.01 34.24
C ASP A 195 -12.92 32.97 33.84
N GLU A 196 -12.49 32.90 32.57
CA GLU A 196 -12.09 34.10 31.83
C GLU A 196 -12.38 33.87 30.33
N GLU A 197 -13.25 34.70 29.79
CA GLU A 197 -13.54 34.87 28.37
C GLU A 197 -12.28 35.35 27.65
N ASP A 198 -11.58 34.47 26.99
CA ASP A 198 -10.72 34.79 25.85
C ASP A 198 -10.76 33.61 24.86
N GLY A 199 -11.30 33.87 23.68
CA GLY A 199 -11.34 32.91 22.58
C GLY A 199 -9.93 32.39 22.25
N PRO A 200 -9.79 31.16 21.69
CA PRO A 200 -8.51 30.48 21.54
C PRO A 200 -7.52 31.37 20.81
N SER A 201 -6.50 31.85 21.53
CA SER A 201 -5.36 32.53 20.95
C SER A 201 -4.56 31.50 20.17
N TYR A 202 -4.70 31.56 18.83
CA TYR A 202 -3.92 30.75 17.90
C TYR A 202 -2.43 31.09 18.06
N GLU A 203 -1.72 30.36 18.87
CA GLU A 203 -0.26 30.23 18.80
C GLU A 203 0.08 29.27 17.68
N GLY A 204 0.43 29.81 16.50
CA GLY A 204 0.88 29.02 15.37
C GLY A 204 2.05 28.09 15.77
N PRO A 205 2.12 26.88 15.17
CA PRO A 205 3.21 25.95 15.45
C PRO A 205 4.56 26.60 15.18
N SER A 206 5.58 26.23 15.99
CA SER A 206 6.91 26.78 15.94
C SER A 206 7.45 26.76 14.49
N THR A 207 7.82 27.91 14.00
CA THR A 207 8.35 28.14 12.66
C THR A 207 9.85 27.84 12.55
N GLU A 208 10.37 26.90 13.35
CA GLU A 208 11.77 26.48 13.24
C GLU A 208 12.09 25.96 11.84
N GLY A 209 12.58 26.84 10.99
CA GLY A 209 13.00 26.53 9.62
C GLY A 209 12.27 27.30 8.51
N LEU A 210 11.30 28.17 8.83
CA LEU A 210 10.53 28.94 7.87
C LEU A 210 10.70 30.44 8.08
N GLN A 211 11.15 31.11 7.03
CA GLN A 211 11.16 32.55 6.71
C GLN A 211 11.36 33.62 7.82
N LYS A 212 12.04 34.71 7.47
CA LYS A 212 12.33 35.85 8.34
C LYS A 212 11.04 36.48 8.89
N ASP A 213 11.05 36.86 10.15
CA ASP A 213 9.95 37.42 10.95
C ASP A 213 9.11 38.53 10.28
N GLU A 214 9.67 39.31 9.33
CA GLU A 214 8.96 40.39 8.67
C GLU A 214 8.03 39.92 7.56
N GLU A 215 8.37 38.85 6.82
CA GLU A 215 7.49 38.24 5.81
C GLU A 215 6.32 37.50 6.45
N LEU A 216 6.55 36.84 7.58
CA LEU A 216 5.51 36.16 8.39
C LEU A 216 4.47 37.15 8.98
N LYS A 217 4.85 38.37 9.33
CA LYS A 217 3.91 39.39 9.78
C LYS A 217 2.96 39.82 8.69
N GLY A 218 3.39 39.93 7.43
CA GLY A 218 2.54 40.26 6.28
C GLY A 218 1.54 39.16 5.95
N VAL A 219 1.98 37.91 5.91
CA VAL A 219 1.14 36.73 5.68
C VAL A 219 0.10 36.55 6.80
N SER A 220 0.49 36.75 8.05
CA SER A 220 -0.41 36.68 9.19
C SER A 220 -1.53 37.77 9.14
N TYR A 221 -1.25 38.96 8.65
CA TYR A 221 -2.25 40.01 8.51
C TYR A 221 -3.29 39.69 7.43
N GLU A 222 -2.85 39.27 6.23
CA GLU A 222 -3.74 38.87 5.14
C GLU A 222 -4.63 37.70 5.54
N TYR A 223 -4.05 36.69 6.18
CA TYR A 223 -4.77 35.52 6.68
C TYR A 223 -5.85 35.91 7.69
N LYS A 224 -5.48 36.59 8.80
CA LYS A 224 -6.41 36.98 9.87
C LYS A 224 -7.51 37.93 9.40
N LYS A 225 -7.19 38.86 8.51
CA LYS A 225 -8.14 39.94 8.10
C LYS A 225 -9.05 39.50 6.97
N HIS A 226 -8.63 38.63 6.08
CA HIS A 226 -9.33 38.33 4.84
C HIS A 226 -9.56 36.84 4.58
N ILE A 227 -8.55 35.99 4.80
CA ILE A 227 -8.64 34.58 4.41
C ILE A 227 -9.48 33.80 5.40
N PHE A 228 -9.11 33.84 6.69
CA PHE A 228 -9.82 33.10 7.74
C PHE A 228 -11.31 33.51 7.85
N PRO A 229 -11.68 34.80 7.83
CA PRO A 229 -13.09 35.19 7.80
C PRO A 229 -13.86 34.66 6.59
N THR A 230 -13.23 34.59 5.42
CA THR A 230 -13.86 34.02 4.22
C THR A 230 -14.06 32.50 4.38
N LEU A 231 -13.04 31.77 4.87
CA LEU A 231 -13.14 30.32 5.11
C LEU A 231 -14.18 30.02 6.20
N SER A 232 -14.14 30.74 7.33
CA SER A 232 -15.09 30.57 8.43
C SER A 232 -16.53 30.77 7.98
N LYS A 233 -16.79 31.83 7.20
CA LYS A 233 -18.15 32.16 6.77
C LYS A 233 -18.73 31.21 5.74
N TYR A 234 -17.92 30.71 4.80
CA TYR A 234 -18.43 29.99 3.63
C TYR A 234 -18.05 28.50 3.59
N CYS A 235 -17.13 28.06 4.41
CA CYS A 235 -16.56 26.71 4.31
C CYS A 235 -16.62 25.91 5.61
N LEU A 236 -16.21 26.49 6.76
CA LEU A 236 -15.98 25.73 8.00
C LEU A 236 -17.28 25.20 8.63
N ASP A 237 -18.45 25.81 8.43
CA ASP A 237 -19.73 25.24 8.92
C ASP A 237 -20.04 23.83 8.38
N CYS A 238 -19.39 23.44 7.28
CA CYS A 238 -19.57 22.12 6.68
C CYS A 238 -18.27 21.28 6.65
N HIS A 239 -17.11 21.92 6.84
CA HIS A 239 -15.80 21.34 6.70
C HIS A 239 -14.93 21.63 7.93
N ASP A 240 -15.53 21.69 9.10
CA ASP A 240 -14.86 21.68 10.41
C ASP A 240 -14.50 20.26 10.84
N ALA A 241 -13.87 20.10 12.00
CA ALA A 241 -13.43 18.80 12.52
C ALA A 241 -14.60 17.89 12.93
N GLU A 242 -15.77 18.48 13.32
CA GLU A 242 -16.94 17.71 13.78
C GLU A 242 -17.79 17.24 12.59
N THR A 243 -18.06 18.12 11.62
CA THR A 243 -18.95 17.84 10.49
C THR A 243 -18.26 17.13 9.34
N ALA A 244 -17.01 17.50 9.03
CA ALA A 244 -16.12 16.95 7.98
C ALA A 244 -16.85 16.51 6.69
N LYS A 245 -17.84 17.31 6.21
CA LYS A 245 -18.73 16.90 5.12
C LYS A 245 -17.97 16.51 3.87
N GLY A 246 -18.22 15.29 3.37
CA GLY A 246 -17.47 14.70 2.25
C GLY A 246 -16.05 14.30 2.64
N ASP A 247 -15.80 13.95 3.90
CA ASP A 247 -14.51 13.57 4.47
C ASP A 247 -13.44 14.68 4.33
N ILE A 248 -13.87 15.94 4.33
CA ILE A 248 -12.99 17.10 4.20
C ILE A 248 -13.05 17.95 5.46
N ASP A 249 -11.99 17.89 6.25
CA ASP A 249 -11.75 18.70 7.43
C ASP A 249 -10.74 19.80 7.10
N LEU A 250 -11.25 21.00 6.81
CA LEU A 250 -10.41 22.16 6.50
C LEU A 250 -9.86 22.83 7.76
N GLU A 251 -10.53 22.72 8.89
CA GLU A 251 -10.09 23.29 10.15
C GLU A 251 -8.79 22.65 10.62
N SER A 252 -8.76 21.34 10.73
CA SER A 252 -7.53 20.61 11.03
C SER A 252 -6.45 20.80 9.97
N ALA A 253 -6.81 20.89 8.68
CA ALA A 253 -5.87 21.17 7.60
C ALA A 253 -5.23 22.57 7.71
N LEU A 254 -6.00 23.58 8.16
CA LEU A 254 -5.47 24.91 8.43
C LEU A 254 -4.50 24.95 9.60
N SER A 255 -4.67 24.08 10.60
CA SER A 255 -3.75 23.95 11.75
C SER A 255 -2.43 23.27 11.39
N ARG A 256 -2.42 22.39 10.37
CA ARG A 256 -1.22 21.67 9.90
C ARG A 256 -0.40 22.50 8.92
N ARG A 257 0.39 23.45 9.43
CA ARG A 257 1.29 24.27 8.60
C ARG A 257 2.61 23.54 8.28
N PRO A 258 3.24 23.84 7.11
CA PRO A 258 2.75 24.70 6.02
C PRO A 258 1.65 24.00 5.21
N LEU A 259 0.73 24.73 4.56
CA LEU A 259 -0.40 24.19 3.80
C LEU A 259 0.00 23.20 2.70
N VAL A 260 1.21 23.32 2.19
CA VAL A 260 1.74 22.39 1.18
C VAL A 260 1.86 20.93 1.67
N ARG A 261 1.70 20.68 2.97
CA ARG A 261 1.55 19.31 3.51
C ARG A 261 0.35 18.61 2.91
N ASP A 262 -0.77 19.32 2.82
CA ASP A 262 -2.04 18.84 2.28
C ASP A 262 -2.28 19.43 0.87
N ARG A 263 -1.22 19.44 0.03
CA ARG A 263 -1.21 20.06 -1.30
C ARG A 263 -2.44 19.71 -2.13
N SER A 264 -2.76 18.43 -2.28
CA SER A 264 -3.87 17.95 -3.10
C SER A 264 -5.23 18.44 -2.58
N LEU A 265 -5.41 18.53 -1.27
CA LEU A 265 -6.61 19.09 -0.65
C LEU A 265 -6.78 20.55 -1.06
N TRP A 266 -5.75 21.38 -0.88
CA TRP A 266 -5.82 22.80 -1.17
C TRP A 266 -5.91 23.13 -2.66
N GLU A 267 -5.26 22.34 -3.52
CA GLU A 267 -5.43 22.43 -4.98
C GLU A 267 -6.89 22.11 -5.38
N ASN A 268 -7.50 21.07 -4.80
CA ASN A 268 -8.92 20.75 -5.01
C ASN A 268 -9.84 21.85 -4.50
N VAL A 269 -9.59 22.43 -3.33
CA VAL A 269 -10.35 23.57 -2.81
C VAL A 269 -10.31 24.73 -3.78
N ALA A 270 -9.14 25.12 -4.26
CA ALA A 270 -8.98 26.22 -5.21
C ALA A 270 -9.71 25.93 -6.54
N GLU A 271 -9.70 24.69 -7.00
CA GLU A 271 -10.38 24.27 -8.23
C GLU A 271 -11.89 24.28 -8.07
N ARG A 272 -12.44 23.72 -6.97
CA ARG A 272 -13.90 23.75 -6.69
C ARG A 272 -14.44 25.17 -6.59
N ILE A 273 -13.70 26.07 -5.94
CA ILE A 273 -14.06 27.51 -5.90
C ILE A 273 -14.01 28.12 -7.31
N ARG A 274 -13.01 27.80 -8.13
CA ARG A 274 -12.87 28.31 -9.51
C ARG A 274 -14.03 27.89 -10.40
N ASN A 275 -14.47 26.65 -10.25
CA ASN A 275 -15.55 26.06 -11.06
C ASN A 275 -16.95 26.45 -10.56
N GLY A 276 -17.06 27.10 -9.39
CA GLY A 276 -18.33 27.42 -8.74
C GLY A 276 -19.06 26.18 -8.21
N ASP A 277 -18.34 25.12 -7.91
CA ASP A 277 -18.86 23.89 -7.30
C ASP A 277 -18.98 24.02 -5.78
N MET A 278 -18.15 24.86 -5.15
CA MET A 278 -18.17 25.17 -3.73
C MET A 278 -18.08 26.67 -3.49
N PRO A 279 -18.86 27.19 -2.50
CA PRO A 279 -19.94 26.51 -1.76
C PRO A 279 -21.07 26.02 -2.67
N PRO A 280 -21.91 25.04 -2.21
CA PRO A 280 -23.09 24.60 -2.97
C PRO A 280 -24.00 25.78 -3.34
N LYS A 281 -24.69 25.72 -4.49
CA LYS A 281 -25.45 26.82 -5.06
C LYS A 281 -26.62 27.34 -4.18
N ASP A 282 -27.07 26.49 -3.25
CA ASP A 282 -28.13 26.80 -2.28
C ASP A 282 -27.61 27.49 -1.01
N LYS A 283 -26.28 27.64 -0.89
CA LYS A 283 -25.61 28.33 0.23
C LYS A 283 -25.12 29.73 -0.18
N ASP A 284 -24.79 30.54 0.82
CA ASP A 284 -24.19 31.86 0.60
C ASP A 284 -22.90 31.73 -0.21
N GLN A 285 -22.76 32.54 -1.24
CA GLN A 285 -21.62 32.54 -2.15
C GLN A 285 -20.61 33.62 -1.79
N PRO A 286 -19.28 33.33 -1.79
CA PRO A 286 -18.29 34.37 -1.60
C PRO A 286 -18.31 35.35 -2.79
N HIS A 287 -18.12 36.63 -2.49
CA HIS A 287 -17.98 37.64 -3.54
C HIS A 287 -16.76 37.30 -4.45
N GLU A 288 -16.82 37.66 -5.73
CA GLU A 288 -15.75 37.35 -6.70
C GLU A 288 -14.34 37.74 -6.20
N LYS A 289 -14.26 38.91 -5.53
CA LYS A 289 -12.99 39.36 -4.93
C LYS A 289 -12.50 38.47 -3.79
N GLU A 290 -13.41 37.94 -2.98
CA GLU A 290 -13.07 37.03 -1.89
C GLU A 290 -12.61 35.68 -2.46
N SER A 291 -13.34 35.12 -3.43
CA SER A 291 -12.94 33.91 -4.15
C SER A 291 -11.59 34.03 -4.83
N LEU A 292 -11.33 35.15 -5.52
CA LEU A 292 -10.04 35.41 -6.18
C LEU A 292 -8.90 35.52 -5.16
N ARG A 293 -9.15 36.22 -4.03
CA ARG A 293 -8.16 36.40 -2.98
C ARG A 293 -7.82 35.07 -2.30
N LEU A 294 -8.83 34.23 -1.97
CA LEU A 294 -8.63 32.94 -1.36
C LEU A 294 -7.85 32.00 -2.29
N ARG A 295 -8.21 31.90 -3.56
CA ARG A 295 -7.48 31.09 -4.55
C ARG A 295 -6.03 31.56 -4.74
N LYS A 296 -5.79 32.87 -4.77
CA LYS A 296 -4.44 33.43 -4.87
C LYS A 296 -3.60 33.12 -3.63
N TRP A 297 -4.22 33.18 -2.45
CA TRP A 297 -3.56 32.83 -1.21
C TRP A 297 -3.20 31.34 -1.20
N ILE A 298 -4.11 30.45 -1.57
CA ILE A 298 -3.82 29.00 -1.71
C ILE A 298 -2.66 28.79 -2.68
N SER A 299 -2.68 29.41 -3.85
CA SER A 299 -1.60 29.28 -4.83
C SER A 299 -0.24 29.77 -4.29
N ASN A 300 -0.22 30.85 -3.53
CA ASN A 300 1.01 31.34 -2.90
C ASN A 300 1.56 30.35 -1.86
N GLU A 301 0.69 29.80 -1.01
CA GLU A 301 1.07 28.87 0.08
C GLU A 301 1.44 27.46 -0.43
N VAL A 302 0.91 27.05 -1.59
CA VAL A 302 1.04 25.68 -2.11
C VAL A 302 1.90 25.64 -3.38
N ASP A 303 1.57 26.43 -4.42
CA ASP A 303 2.27 26.35 -5.72
C ASP A 303 3.59 27.10 -5.70
N LEU A 304 3.61 28.26 -5.05
CA LEU A 304 4.78 29.14 -4.93
C LEU A 304 5.58 28.91 -3.64
N PHE A 305 5.26 27.87 -2.87
CA PHE A 305 5.97 27.54 -1.65
C PHE A 305 7.48 27.43 -1.88
N ASP A 306 8.27 28.15 -1.09
CA ASP A 306 9.73 28.15 -1.19
C ASP A 306 10.37 26.96 -0.49
N TYR A 307 10.71 25.95 -1.28
CA TYR A 307 11.40 24.75 -0.78
C TYR A 307 12.90 24.98 -0.51
N SER A 308 13.49 26.12 -0.89
CA SER A 308 14.94 26.33 -0.74
C SER A 308 15.40 26.38 0.71
N GLN A 309 14.52 26.74 1.63
CA GLN A 309 14.76 26.80 3.07
C GLN A 309 14.40 25.51 3.82
N VAL A 310 13.76 24.55 3.11
CA VAL A 310 13.30 23.29 3.73
C VAL A 310 14.46 22.31 3.80
N LYS A 311 14.93 22.02 5.01
CA LYS A 311 15.99 21.04 5.26
C LYS A 311 15.59 20.09 6.37
N VAL A 312 14.74 19.12 6.03
CA VAL A 312 14.24 18.09 6.95
C VAL A 312 14.56 16.73 6.37
N PRO A 313 15.33 15.88 7.07
CA PRO A 313 15.69 14.56 6.56
C PRO A 313 14.54 13.54 6.71
N GLY A 314 13.55 13.85 7.54
CA GLY A 314 12.48 12.94 7.90
C GLY A 314 12.94 11.80 8.81
N HIS A 315 12.00 10.92 9.10
CA HIS A 315 12.19 9.69 9.88
C HIS A 315 11.86 8.47 9.00
N VAL A 316 12.66 7.43 9.12
CA VAL A 316 12.37 6.12 8.52
C VAL A 316 11.90 5.20 9.63
N PRO A 317 10.60 4.87 9.71
CA PRO A 317 10.08 3.98 10.74
C PRO A 317 10.66 2.57 10.63
N ALA A 318 10.70 1.84 11.76
CA ALA A 318 11.01 0.42 11.73
C ALA A 318 9.90 -0.34 10.99
N ARG A 319 10.30 -1.32 10.18
CA ARG A 319 9.37 -2.14 9.42
C ARG A 319 9.88 -3.57 9.28
N ARG A 320 9.00 -4.53 9.07
CA ARG A 320 9.44 -5.87 8.67
C ARG A 320 10.01 -5.86 7.25
N LEU A 321 10.74 -6.92 6.91
CA LEU A 321 11.11 -7.15 5.52
C LEU A 321 9.86 -7.44 4.69
N SER A 322 9.78 -6.90 3.47
CA SER A 322 8.77 -7.34 2.51
C SER A 322 9.02 -8.78 2.06
N ARG A 323 8.05 -9.44 1.42
CA ARG A 323 8.19 -10.83 0.93
C ARG A 323 9.41 -10.99 0.02
N GLU A 324 9.60 -10.06 -0.92
CA GLU A 324 10.76 -10.10 -1.82
C GLU A 324 12.08 -9.81 -1.10
N GLU A 325 12.11 -8.83 -0.18
CA GLU A 325 13.28 -8.57 0.65
C GLU A 325 13.65 -9.78 1.52
N TYR A 326 12.64 -10.45 2.10
CA TYR A 326 12.87 -11.67 2.89
C TYR A 326 13.44 -12.79 2.04
N ASN A 327 12.82 -13.13 0.91
CA ASN A 327 13.27 -14.18 0.00
C ASN A 327 14.71 -13.93 -0.48
N ARG A 328 15.01 -12.71 -0.91
CA ARG A 328 16.36 -12.34 -1.38
C ARG A 328 17.39 -12.34 -0.25
N THR A 329 17.00 -11.86 0.94
CA THR A 329 17.88 -11.91 2.13
C THR A 329 18.19 -13.34 2.52
N ILE A 330 17.21 -14.25 2.55
CA ILE A 330 17.42 -15.69 2.82
C ILE A 330 18.31 -16.32 1.74
N ARG A 331 18.04 -16.06 0.46
CA ARG A 331 18.84 -16.56 -0.63
C ARG A 331 20.33 -16.17 -0.47
N ASP A 332 20.59 -14.90 -0.20
CA ASP A 332 21.98 -14.39 -0.11
C ASP A 332 22.67 -14.83 1.20
N LEU A 333 21.92 -15.00 2.30
CA LEU A 333 22.42 -15.49 3.58
C LEU A 333 22.78 -16.99 3.52
N VAL A 334 21.85 -17.79 2.99
CA VAL A 334 21.96 -19.26 3.00
C VAL A 334 22.56 -19.79 1.68
N GLY A 335 22.38 -19.07 0.57
CA GLY A 335 22.84 -19.47 -0.76
C GLY A 335 21.93 -20.46 -1.47
N LEU A 336 20.66 -20.56 -1.04
CA LEU A 336 19.60 -21.36 -1.66
C LEU A 336 18.41 -20.47 -2.00
N ASP A 337 17.92 -20.56 -3.21
CA ASP A 337 16.71 -19.82 -3.63
C ASP A 337 15.44 -20.64 -3.32
N LEU A 338 15.03 -20.62 -2.07
CA LEU A 338 13.90 -21.41 -1.53
C LEU A 338 12.57 -20.67 -1.56
N ARG A 339 12.59 -19.35 -1.64
CA ARG A 339 11.42 -18.44 -1.65
C ARG A 339 10.37 -18.73 -0.57
N PRO A 340 10.74 -18.87 0.71
CA PRO A 340 9.81 -19.28 1.76
C PRO A 340 8.70 -18.22 2.02
N ALA A 341 8.96 -16.95 1.72
CA ALA A 341 7.99 -15.88 1.90
C ALA A 341 6.89 -15.85 0.82
N ASP A 342 6.93 -16.71 -0.20
CA ASP A 342 5.84 -16.81 -1.16
C ASP A 342 4.54 -17.32 -0.50
N GLN A 343 4.66 -18.00 0.65
CA GLN A 343 3.54 -18.45 1.48
C GLN A 343 3.09 -17.42 2.54
N PHE A 344 3.74 -16.25 2.63
CA PHE A 344 3.32 -15.22 3.57
C PHE A 344 2.11 -14.45 3.02
N PRO A 345 1.32 -13.80 3.89
CA PRO A 345 0.32 -12.85 3.45
C PRO A 345 0.92 -11.82 2.48
N MET A 346 0.13 -11.36 1.52
CA MET A 346 0.60 -10.38 0.54
C MET A 346 0.96 -9.05 1.21
N ASP A 347 1.99 -8.40 0.70
CA ASP A 347 2.34 -7.05 1.13
C ASP A 347 1.47 -6.02 0.41
N PHE A 348 0.93 -5.07 1.15
CA PHE A 348 0.19 -3.94 0.58
C PHE A 348 1.16 -2.82 0.21
N THR A 349 0.93 -2.18 -0.92
CA THR A 349 1.78 -1.08 -1.41
C THR A 349 1.43 0.28 -0.80
N GLY A 350 0.22 0.43 -0.25
CA GLY A 350 -0.28 1.69 0.31
C GLY A 350 -0.17 2.86 -0.67
N THR A 351 -0.19 4.07 -0.13
CA THR A 351 -0.11 5.31 -0.94
C THR A 351 1.26 5.55 -1.58
N SER A 352 2.33 4.94 -1.07
CA SER A 352 3.66 5.01 -1.68
C SER A 352 3.72 4.32 -3.05
N GLY A 353 2.90 3.27 -3.23
CA GLY A 353 2.90 2.39 -4.39
C GLY A 353 3.99 1.31 -4.33
N PHE A 354 4.64 1.09 -3.16
CA PHE A 354 5.72 0.11 -2.99
C PHE A 354 5.49 -0.82 -1.81
N SER A 355 5.72 -2.11 -2.03
CA SER A 355 5.59 -3.17 -1.03
C SER A 355 6.61 -3.08 0.11
N ASN A 356 7.65 -2.25 -0.03
CA ASN A 356 8.67 -2.03 0.99
C ASN A 356 8.36 -0.83 1.92
N SER A 357 7.15 -0.27 1.88
CA SER A 357 6.77 0.91 2.66
C SER A 357 6.56 0.59 4.14
N ALA A 358 7.16 1.38 5.03
CA ALA A 358 6.98 1.25 6.47
C ALA A 358 5.54 1.47 6.93
N ASN A 359 4.76 2.24 6.17
CA ASN A 359 3.36 2.55 6.47
C ASN A 359 2.41 1.33 6.35
N THR A 360 2.85 0.23 5.70
CA THR A 360 2.02 -0.96 5.46
C THR A 360 2.64 -2.25 5.99
N LEU A 361 3.93 -2.24 6.35
CA LEU A 361 4.66 -3.44 6.75
C LEU A 361 4.66 -3.67 8.27
N PHE A 362 3.47 -3.81 8.85
CA PHE A 362 3.30 -4.16 10.26
C PHE A 362 3.57 -5.65 10.49
N LEU A 363 3.89 -5.99 11.74
CA LEU A 363 4.06 -7.38 12.18
C LEU A 363 2.75 -7.81 12.87
N HIS A 364 2.02 -8.73 12.24
CA HIS A 364 0.83 -9.34 12.81
C HIS A 364 1.14 -10.75 13.32
N THR A 365 0.34 -11.26 14.23
CA THR A 365 0.47 -12.63 14.79
C THR A 365 0.49 -13.70 13.70
N ALA A 366 -0.35 -13.58 12.67
CA ALA A 366 -0.35 -14.48 11.51
C ALA A 366 1.00 -14.61 10.77
N HIS A 367 1.93 -13.67 10.95
CA HIS A 367 3.27 -13.79 10.40
C HIS A 367 4.19 -14.66 11.25
N LEU A 368 3.95 -14.81 12.57
CA LEU A 368 4.88 -15.50 13.48
C LEU A 368 5.04 -16.97 13.09
N ASP A 369 3.94 -17.69 12.91
CA ASP A 369 3.96 -19.09 12.48
C ASP A 369 4.62 -19.26 11.12
N ARG A 370 4.36 -18.35 10.20
CA ARG A 370 4.98 -18.37 8.87
C ARG A 370 6.49 -18.13 8.94
N TYR A 371 6.96 -17.25 9.82
CA TYR A 371 8.41 -17.07 10.04
C TYR A 371 9.06 -18.28 10.68
N MET A 372 8.39 -18.95 11.64
CA MET A 372 8.87 -20.18 12.25
C MET A 372 9.00 -21.30 11.20
N SER A 373 7.94 -21.56 10.44
CA SER A 373 7.93 -22.54 9.36
C SER A 373 8.96 -22.22 8.27
N ALA A 374 9.13 -20.96 7.90
CA ALA A 374 10.16 -20.53 6.96
C ALA A 374 11.57 -20.78 7.49
N ALA A 375 11.84 -20.46 8.76
CA ALA A 375 13.13 -20.71 9.39
C ALA A 375 13.45 -22.21 9.44
N GLU A 376 12.46 -23.06 9.72
CA GLU A 376 12.60 -24.52 9.67
C GLU A 376 12.95 -25.00 8.25
N THR A 377 12.11 -24.62 7.29
CA THR A 377 12.31 -25.00 5.87
C THR A 377 13.71 -24.62 5.38
N VAL A 378 14.16 -23.41 5.69
CA VAL A 378 15.46 -22.88 5.25
C VAL A 378 16.63 -23.63 5.90
N ILE A 379 16.60 -23.81 7.20
CA ILE A 379 17.71 -24.45 7.92
C ILE A 379 17.75 -25.96 7.63
N ASP A 380 16.61 -26.61 7.53
CA ASP A 380 16.55 -28.04 7.17
C ASP A 380 17.02 -28.28 5.74
N ALA A 381 16.73 -27.42 4.79
CA ALA A 381 17.27 -27.46 3.44
C ALA A 381 18.80 -27.25 3.44
N ALA A 382 19.28 -26.25 4.19
CA ALA A 382 20.72 -26.00 4.34
C ALA A 382 21.44 -27.18 4.97
N GLN A 383 20.84 -27.85 5.95
CA GLN A 383 21.42 -29.05 6.57
C GLN A 383 21.44 -30.24 5.64
N LYS A 384 20.53 -30.37 4.69
CA LYS A 384 20.53 -31.45 3.69
C LYS A 384 21.63 -31.26 2.64
N ASP A 385 21.99 -30.06 2.29
CA ASP A 385 23.06 -29.71 1.35
C ASP A 385 24.38 -29.54 2.09
N LYS A 386 25.28 -30.53 1.93
CA LYS A 386 26.57 -30.52 2.63
C LYS A 386 27.42 -29.30 2.29
N SER A 387 27.41 -28.83 1.04
CA SER A 387 28.23 -27.69 0.60
C SER A 387 27.76 -26.38 1.23
N VAL A 388 26.43 -26.21 1.33
CA VAL A 388 25.80 -25.08 2.00
C VAL A 388 26.08 -25.11 3.50
N TRP A 389 25.90 -26.27 4.12
CA TRP A 389 26.10 -26.40 5.56
C TRP A 389 27.58 -26.17 5.97
N ASP A 390 28.52 -26.73 5.25
CA ASP A 390 29.97 -26.55 5.49
C ASP A 390 30.35 -25.06 5.36
N ARG A 391 29.79 -24.36 4.38
CA ARG A 391 29.98 -22.90 4.20
C ARG A 391 29.36 -22.08 5.36
N LEU A 392 28.22 -22.50 5.89
CA LEU A 392 27.56 -21.78 7.01
C LEU A 392 28.30 -22.05 8.34
N THR A 393 28.90 -23.23 8.54
CA THR A 393 29.44 -23.67 9.82
C THR A 393 30.98 -23.61 9.94
N ASP A 394 31.68 -23.02 8.96
CA ASP A 394 33.10 -22.66 9.01
C ASP A 394 34.02 -23.77 9.64
N ASN A 395 33.97 -24.95 9.11
CA ASN A 395 34.81 -26.12 9.54
C ASN A 395 34.71 -26.49 11.04
N GLY A 396 33.58 -26.22 11.70
CA GLY A 396 33.30 -26.77 13.03
C GLY A 396 33.55 -25.81 14.22
N ASN A 397 34.00 -24.58 14.02
CA ASN A 397 34.05 -23.59 15.09
C ASN A 397 32.66 -22.94 15.34
N VAL A 398 31.94 -23.50 16.31
CA VAL A 398 30.56 -23.09 16.63
C VAL A 398 30.43 -21.57 16.91
N LYS A 399 31.33 -21.03 17.77
CA LYS A 399 31.28 -19.61 18.14
C LYS A 399 31.50 -18.69 16.93
N GLN A 400 32.45 -19.05 16.07
CA GLN A 400 32.78 -18.28 14.87
C GLN A 400 31.67 -18.37 13.82
N SER A 401 31.13 -19.56 13.61
CA SER A 401 30.01 -19.83 12.70
C SER A 401 28.75 -19.02 13.09
N LEU A 402 28.35 -19.09 14.36
CA LEU A 402 27.21 -18.35 14.87
C LEU A 402 27.46 -16.83 14.81
N ARG A 403 28.69 -16.36 15.18
CA ARG A 403 29.02 -14.91 15.09
C ARG A 403 28.91 -14.40 13.65
N ARG A 404 29.40 -15.16 12.68
CA ARG A 404 29.31 -14.81 11.26
C ARG A 404 27.86 -14.82 10.78
N PHE A 405 27.09 -15.84 11.13
CA PHE A 405 25.69 -15.96 10.74
C PHE A 405 24.85 -14.81 11.32
N VAL A 406 24.99 -14.51 12.61
CA VAL A 406 24.31 -13.37 13.26
C VAL A 406 24.70 -12.05 12.62
N ARG A 407 26.00 -11.82 12.34
CA ARG A 407 26.48 -10.59 11.69
C ARG A 407 25.81 -10.35 10.34
N LEU A 408 25.68 -11.38 9.52
CA LEU A 408 25.03 -11.28 8.22
C LEU A 408 23.50 -11.14 8.37
N ALA A 409 22.88 -11.94 9.24
CA ALA A 409 21.45 -11.92 9.48
C ALA A 409 20.99 -10.58 10.09
N PHE A 410 21.71 -10.04 11.07
CA PHE A 410 21.36 -8.79 11.74
C PHE A 410 21.94 -7.55 11.04
N ARG A 411 22.72 -7.74 9.97
CA ARG A 411 23.31 -6.66 9.17
C ARG A 411 24.27 -5.77 9.98
N ARG A 412 24.70 -6.22 11.17
CA ARG A 412 25.66 -5.59 12.10
C ARG A 412 26.37 -6.64 12.93
N PRO A 413 27.51 -6.31 13.58
CA PRO A 413 28.11 -7.22 14.56
C PRO A 413 27.14 -7.52 15.70
N PRO A 414 27.08 -8.79 16.17
CA PRO A 414 26.34 -9.10 17.39
C PRO A 414 27.04 -8.50 18.61
N THR A 415 26.24 -8.10 19.59
CA THR A 415 26.73 -7.74 20.92
C THR A 415 27.19 -8.99 21.68
N ASP A 416 28.05 -8.81 22.72
CA ASP A 416 28.48 -9.94 23.54
C ASP A 416 27.31 -10.59 24.29
N LYS A 417 26.28 -9.81 24.67
CA LYS A 417 25.06 -10.31 25.31
C LYS A 417 24.28 -11.23 24.34
N GLU A 418 24.10 -10.82 23.10
CA GLU A 418 23.46 -11.64 22.06
C GLU A 418 24.25 -12.92 21.82
N MET A 419 25.57 -12.82 21.63
CA MET A 419 26.41 -14.00 21.42
C MET A 419 26.37 -14.99 22.58
N ASN A 420 26.44 -14.51 23.81
CA ASN A 420 26.36 -15.35 24.99
C ASN A 420 24.99 -16.05 25.08
N SER A 421 23.89 -15.36 24.76
CA SER A 421 22.55 -15.96 24.70
C SER A 421 22.50 -17.12 23.70
N TYR A 422 22.99 -16.90 22.49
CA TYR A 422 23.01 -17.94 21.44
C TYR A 422 23.93 -19.12 21.79
N LEU A 423 25.07 -18.87 22.39
CA LEU A 423 25.98 -19.95 22.84
C LEU A 423 25.39 -20.76 24.01
N ASN A 424 24.67 -20.09 24.94
CA ASN A 424 23.95 -20.78 26.00
C ASN A 424 22.83 -21.64 25.44
N HIS A 425 22.08 -21.11 24.43
CA HIS A 425 21.05 -21.89 23.76
C HIS A 425 21.63 -23.11 23.03
N TYR A 426 22.77 -22.94 22.35
CA TYR A 426 23.50 -24.06 21.75
C TYR A 426 23.87 -25.13 22.81
N GLN A 427 24.44 -24.69 23.97
CA GLN A 427 24.81 -25.62 25.03
C GLN A 427 23.58 -26.36 25.58
N THR A 428 22.49 -25.67 25.80
CA THR A 428 21.20 -26.30 26.22
C THR A 428 20.76 -27.39 25.25
N GLN A 429 20.90 -27.19 23.93
CA GLN A 429 20.58 -28.23 22.94
C GLN A 429 21.54 -29.42 23.02
N LYS A 430 22.85 -29.16 23.30
CA LYS A 430 23.85 -30.23 23.54
C LYS A 430 23.51 -31.06 24.79
N ASP A 431 23.10 -30.38 25.86
CA ASP A 431 22.74 -31.04 27.13
C ASP A 431 21.47 -31.92 26.97
N LYS A 432 20.58 -31.57 26.01
CA LYS A 432 19.44 -32.38 25.59
C LYS A 432 19.83 -33.55 24.63
N GLY A 433 21.11 -33.79 24.41
CA GLY A 433 21.62 -34.91 23.61
C GLY A 433 21.67 -34.68 22.11
N LYS A 434 21.42 -33.46 21.61
CA LYS A 434 21.53 -33.17 20.18
C LYS A 434 22.99 -33.17 19.74
N ASN A 435 23.26 -33.61 18.51
CA ASN A 435 24.55 -33.44 17.89
C ASN A 435 24.82 -31.97 17.51
N ASP A 436 26.07 -31.65 17.11
CA ASP A 436 26.46 -30.27 16.80
C ASP A 436 25.65 -29.68 15.64
N LYS A 437 25.39 -30.48 14.61
CA LYS A 437 24.63 -30.06 13.45
C LYS A 437 23.19 -29.65 13.83
N GLU A 438 22.52 -30.47 14.63
CA GLU A 438 21.18 -30.22 15.13
C GLU A 438 21.16 -29.02 16.09
N ALA A 439 22.11 -28.93 17.02
CA ALA A 439 22.18 -27.83 17.99
C ALA A 439 22.43 -26.47 17.30
N ILE A 440 23.39 -26.40 16.38
CA ILE A 440 23.64 -25.17 15.57
C ILE A 440 22.42 -24.81 14.73
N GLY A 441 21.78 -25.79 14.07
CA GLY A 441 20.60 -25.58 13.26
C GLY A 441 19.44 -24.98 14.09
N THR A 442 19.22 -25.50 15.31
CA THR A 442 18.20 -24.94 16.22
C THR A 442 18.50 -23.48 16.58
N VAL A 443 19.77 -23.13 16.88
CA VAL A 443 20.14 -21.71 17.15
C VAL A 443 19.95 -20.84 15.91
N MET A 444 20.30 -21.32 14.72
CA MET A 444 20.09 -20.57 13.48
C MET A 444 18.60 -20.33 13.20
N LYS A 445 17.71 -21.28 13.50
CA LYS A 445 16.26 -21.07 13.43
C LYS A 445 15.81 -19.95 14.36
N VAL A 446 16.26 -19.93 15.61
CA VAL A 446 15.98 -18.83 16.57
C VAL A 446 16.48 -17.48 16.07
N ILE A 447 17.66 -17.41 15.43
CA ILE A 447 18.19 -16.18 14.83
C ILE A 447 17.26 -15.67 13.71
N LEU A 448 16.75 -16.55 12.87
CA LEU A 448 15.87 -16.20 11.73
C LEU A 448 14.46 -15.77 12.14
N VAL A 449 14.02 -16.06 13.36
CA VAL A 449 12.75 -15.53 13.91
C VAL A 449 12.95 -14.35 14.86
N SER A 450 14.19 -13.93 15.07
CA SER A 450 14.52 -12.78 15.92
C SER A 450 14.03 -11.47 15.29
N PRO A 451 13.47 -10.52 16.07
CA PRO A 451 13.17 -9.16 15.60
C PRO A 451 14.36 -8.48 14.91
N ASN A 452 15.58 -8.70 15.35
CA ASN A 452 16.80 -8.16 14.71
C ASN A 452 17.02 -8.66 13.26
N PHE A 453 16.50 -9.83 12.92
CA PHE A 453 16.50 -10.33 11.54
C PHE A 453 15.27 -9.84 10.78
N LEU A 454 14.09 -10.02 11.36
CA LEU A 454 12.80 -9.78 10.70
C LEU A 454 12.55 -8.30 10.43
N LEU A 455 13.01 -7.42 11.32
CA LEU A 455 12.77 -5.99 11.22
C LEU A 455 13.99 -5.26 10.64
N LYS A 456 13.71 -4.29 9.79
CA LYS A 456 14.64 -3.26 9.35
C LYS A 456 14.40 -2.04 10.24
N ALA A 457 15.10 -1.99 11.35
CA ALA A 457 15.06 -0.89 12.30
C ALA A 457 16.44 -0.21 12.34
N GLU A 458 16.46 1.11 12.30
CA GLU A 458 17.68 1.89 12.41
C GLU A 458 17.98 2.22 13.87
N GLU A 459 19.26 2.37 14.20
CA GLU A 459 19.66 2.78 15.52
C GLU A 459 19.07 4.14 15.88
N LEU A 460 18.42 4.24 17.04
CA LEU A 460 17.82 5.49 17.50
C LEU A 460 18.93 6.51 17.81
N SER A 461 18.79 7.72 17.26
CA SER A 461 19.64 8.86 17.52
C SER A 461 18.99 9.83 18.52
N SER A 462 19.68 10.93 18.81
CA SER A 462 19.11 11.99 19.66
C SER A 462 17.83 12.55 19.06
N VAL A 463 16.76 12.57 19.87
CA VAL A 463 15.45 13.09 19.49
C VAL A 463 15.54 14.56 19.07
N GLY A 464 14.86 14.92 17.98
CA GLY A 464 14.77 16.29 17.47
C GLY A 464 16.06 16.83 16.82
N LYS A 465 17.12 16.04 16.71
CA LYS A 465 18.39 16.47 16.11
C LYS A 465 18.71 15.72 14.83
N ASP A 466 19.26 16.44 13.85
CA ASP A 466 19.79 15.84 12.64
C ASP A 466 21.10 15.11 12.95
N THR A 467 21.14 13.84 12.60
CA THR A 467 22.30 12.98 12.81
C THR A 467 22.61 12.20 11.54
N LYS A 468 23.87 11.91 11.31
CA LYS A 468 24.24 11.00 10.23
C LYS A 468 23.68 9.62 10.49
N VAL A 469 23.22 8.97 9.42
CA VAL A 469 22.87 7.55 9.44
C VAL A 469 24.09 6.75 9.90
N THR A 470 23.92 5.77 10.78
CA THR A 470 25.06 4.96 11.25
C THR A 470 25.68 4.18 10.11
N GLN A 471 26.91 3.70 10.29
CA GLN A 471 27.63 2.96 9.24
C GLN A 471 26.89 1.69 8.80
N TYR A 472 26.33 0.93 9.74
CA TYR A 472 25.59 -0.31 9.46
C TYR A 472 24.19 -0.03 8.90
N ASP A 473 23.53 1.04 9.35
CA ASP A 473 22.26 1.47 8.77
C ASP A 473 22.48 1.94 7.32
N MET A 474 23.60 2.63 7.03
CA MET A 474 23.95 3.04 5.67
C MET A 474 24.21 1.82 4.77
N ALA A 475 24.93 0.81 5.26
CA ALA A 475 25.13 -0.46 4.54
C ALA A 475 23.79 -1.11 4.21
N SER A 476 22.85 -1.13 5.17
CA SER A 476 21.50 -1.66 5.01
C SER A 476 20.66 -0.81 4.03
N ARG A 477 20.71 0.53 4.12
CA ARG A 477 19.99 1.41 3.18
C ARG A 477 20.43 1.16 1.75
N LEU A 478 21.74 1.15 1.49
CA LEU A 478 22.29 0.90 0.16
C LEU A 478 21.90 -0.48 -0.38
N SER A 479 22.03 -1.53 0.43
CA SER A 479 21.79 -2.89 -0.03
C SER A 479 20.30 -3.16 -0.31
N TYR A 480 19.39 -2.71 0.54
CA TYR A 480 17.97 -2.87 0.31
C TYR A 480 17.45 -1.97 -0.82
N PHE A 481 18.02 -0.79 -1.00
CA PHE A 481 17.70 0.05 -2.15
C PHE A 481 18.09 -0.59 -3.48
N LEU A 482 19.34 -1.08 -3.60
CA LEU A 482 19.90 -1.52 -4.87
C LEU A 482 19.72 -3.01 -5.17
N TRP A 483 19.55 -3.85 -4.15
CA TRP A 483 19.48 -5.31 -4.25
C TRP A 483 18.22 -5.93 -3.65
N ALA A 484 17.42 -5.14 -2.89
CA ALA A 484 16.34 -5.64 -2.04
C ALA A 484 16.79 -6.81 -1.15
N SER A 485 18.03 -6.78 -0.66
CA SER A 485 18.64 -7.84 0.13
C SER A 485 19.60 -7.26 1.17
N ALA A 486 20.08 -8.13 2.09
CA ALA A 486 21.04 -7.74 3.12
C ALA A 486 22.39 -7.28 2.53
N PRO A 487 23.14 -6.44 3.26
CA PRO A 487 24.47 -5.99 2.85
C PRO A 487 25.45 -7.17 2.76
N ASP A 488 26.31 -7.11 1.75
CA ASP A 488 27.39 -8.08 1.60
C ASP A 488 28.57 -7.81 2.56
N GLN A 489 29.53 -8.73 2.54
CA GLN A 489 30.71 -8.65 3.40
C GLN A 489 31.54 -7.37 3.16
N ASP A 490 31.58 -6.88 1.91
CA ASP A 490 32.33 -5.67 1.55
C ASP A 490 31.70 -4.42 2.20
N LEU A 491 30.37 -4.28 2.11
CA LEU A 491 29.65 -3.19 2.77
C LEU A 491 29.81 -3.24 4.29
N LEU A 492 29.67 -4.43 4.89
CA LEU A 492 29.84 -4.60 6.34
C LEU A 492 31.28 -4.32 6.80
N SER A 493 32.27 -4.64 5.96
CA SER A 493 33.68 -4.34 6.27
C SER A 493 34.02 -2.85 6.15
N LEU A 494 33.38 -2.14 5.22
CA LEU A 494 33.48 -0.69 5.11
C LEU A 494 32.78 0.00 6.29
N ALA A 495 31.62 -0.53 6.73
CA ALA A 495 30.92 -0.04 7.90
C ALA A 495 31.76 -0.18 9.17
N GLU A 496 32.42 -1.32 9.35
CA GLU A 496 33.32 -1.60 10.47
C GLU A 496 34.56 -0.68 10.52
N LYS A 497 34.97 -0.13 9.37
CA LYS A 497 36.07 0.83 9.20
C LYS A 497 35.63 2.29 9.18
N ASP A 498 34.37 2.58 9.52
CA ASP A 498 33.76 3.91 9.50
C ASP A 498 33.88 4.67 8.16
N GLN A 499 33.73 3.94 7.02
CA GLN A 499 33.95 4.51 5.68
C GLN A 499 32.67 4.81 4.90
N LEU A 500 31.48 4.42 5.38
CA LEU A 500 30.20 4.59 4.69
C LEU A 500 29.46 5.92 4.99
N GLN A 501 30.14 6.90 5.59
CA GLN A 501 29.63 8.27 5.75
C GLN A 501 30.40 9.30 4.88
N ASN A 502 31.17 8.82 3.91
CA ASN A 502 31.91 9.63 2.97
C ASN A 502 31.29 9.50 1.58
N ASP A 503 30.86 10.61 0.99
CA ASP A 503 30.12 10.66 -0.28
C ASP A 503 30.86 9.95 -1.41
N LYS A 504 32.19 10.09 -1.48
CA LYS A 504 33.02 9.42 -2.48
C LYS A 504 32.93 7.91 -2.31
N ARG A 505 33.00 7.40 -1.08
CA ARG A 505 32.86 5.96 -0.80
C ARG A 505 31.45 5.45 -1.08
N ILE A 506 30.43 6.20 -0.71
CA ILE A 506 29.03 5.85 -1.03
C ILE A 506 28.88 5.75 -2.56
N ARG A 507 29.33 6.71 -3.31
CA ARG A 507 29.31 6.70 -4.79
C ARG A 507 30.06 5.48 -5.36
N GLU A 508 31.26 5.18 -4.87
CA GLU A 508 32.04 4.01 -5.28
C GLU A 508 31.27 2.69 -5.02
N GLN A 509 30.62 2.59 -3.87
CA GLN A 509 29.81 1.40 -3.55
C GLN A 509 28.56 1.29 -4.41
N ILE A 510 27.82 2.37 -4.65
CA ILE A 510 26.68 2.36 -5.58
C ILE A 510 27.12 1.86 -6.96
N LEU A 511 28.23 2.37 -7.50
CA LEU A 511 28.73 1.95 -8.80
C LEU A 511 29.18 0.47 -8.81
N ARG A 512 29.75 -0.03 -7.72
CA ARG A 512 30.06 -1.45 -7.55
C ARG A 512 28.80 -2.31 -7.52
N MET A 513 27.85 -1.88 -6.71
CA MET A 513 26.59 -2.60 -6.46
C MET A 513 25.71 -2.66 -7.72
N LEU A 514 25.71 -1.62 -8.53
CA LEU A 514 25.00 -1.62 -9.81
C LEU A 514 25.57 -2.66 -10.78
N LYS A 515 26.88 -2.93 -10.73
CA LYS A 515 27.51 -3.98 -11.57
C LYS A 515 27.22 -5.41 -11.08
N ASP A 516 26.75 -5.57 -9.86
CA ASP A 516 26.36 -6.87 -9.30
C ASP A 516 25.02 -7.33 -9.90
N PRO A 517 24.86 -8.61 -10.26
CA PRO A 517 23.60 -9.14 -10.81
C PRO A 517 22.37 -8.85 -9.95
N ARG A 518 22.52 -8.72 -8.63
CA ARG A 518 21.44 -8.42 -7.69
C ARG A 518 20.75 -7.07 -7.97
N SER A 519 21.44 -6.15 -8.68
CA SER A 519 20.88 -4.87 -9.11
C SER A 519 19.67 -5.00 -10.06
N GLU A 520 19.43 -6.19 -10.61
CA GLU A 520 18.20 -6.49 -11.35
C GLU A 520 16.92 -6.18 -10.56
N SER A 521 17.00 -6.11 -9.22
CA SER A 521 15.91 -5.71 -8.33
C SER A 521 15.33 -4.35 -8.70
N LEU A 522 16.14 -3.42 -9.24
CA LEU A 522 15.64 -2.12 -9.71
C LEU A 522 14.65 -2.25 -10.88
N GLY A 523 14.82 -3.26 -11.72
CA GLY A 523 13.84 -3.60 -12.76
C GLY A 523 12.71 -4.49 -12.23
N ARG A 524 13.07 -5.58 -11.54
CA ARG A 524 12.12 -6.63 -11.15
C ARG A 524 11.19 -6.24 -10.00
N ILE A 525 11.60 -5.31 -9.13
CA ILE A 525 10.80 -4.86 -8.00
C ILE A 525 10.42 -3.40 -8.19
N PHE A 526 11.39 -2.47 -8.13
CA PHE A 526 11.08 -1.05 -8.19
C PHE A 526 10.28 -0.67 -9.45
N ALA A 527 10.78 -0.98 -10.66
CA ALA A 527 10.09 -0.58 -11.89
C ALA A 527 8.77 -1.32 -12.08
N SER A 528 8.70 -2.62 -11.70
CA SER A 528 7.47 -3.40 -11.83
C SER A 528 6.37 -2.88 -10.90
N GLU A 529 6.67 -2.57 -9.65
CA GLU A 529 5.71 -1.98 -8.70
C GLU A 529 5.33 -0.54 -9.11
N TRP A 530 6.31 0.31 -9.47
CA TRP A 530 6.04 1.67 -9.94
C TRP A 530 5.07 1.71 -11.11
N LEU A 531 5.25 0.81 -12.08
CA LEU A 531 4.46 0.73 -13.31
C LEU A 531 3.24 -0.21 -13.18
N SER A 532 3.08 -0.88 -12.02
CA SER A 532 2.06 -1.91 -11.73
C SER A 532 2.07 -3.09 -12.70
N THR A 533 3.23 -3.42 -13.28
CA THR A 533 3.36 -4.50 -14.25
C THR A 533 3.47 -5.88 -13.62
N ASP A 534 3.76 -5.98 -12.32
CA ASP A 534 3.73 -7.20 -11.53
C ASP A 534 2.34 -7.82 -11.39
N ASP A 535 1.28 -7.02 -11.56
CA ASP A 535 -0.10 -7.49 -11.56
C ASP A 535 -0.47 -8.34 -12.80
N VAL A 536 0.27 -8.21 -13.89
CA VAL A 536 -0.01 -8.98 -15.12
C VAL A 536 0.27 -10.46 -14.91
N GLY A 537 -0.73 -11.30 -15.00
CA GLY A 537 -0.72 -12.74 -14.70
C GLY A 537 -1.38 -13.03 -13.36
N PRO A 538 -0.89 -12.53 -12.21
CA PRO A 538 -1.51 -12.77 -10.92
C PRO A 538 -2.92 -12.18 -10.77
N ARG A 539 -3.11 -10.93 -11.16
CA ARG A 539 -4.40 -10.21 -11.04
C ARG A 539 -5.01 -9.84 -12.38
N ILE A 540 -4.18 -9.47 -13.34
CA ILE A 540 -4.60 -9.02 -14.68
C ILE A 540 -4.34 -10.13 -15.66
N ARG A 541 -5.37 -10.90 -15.99
CA ARG A 541 -5.33 -12.00 -16.96
C ARG A 541 -6.64 -12.10 -17.73
N LYS A 542 -6.63 -12.79 -18.85
CA LYS A 542 -7.83 -13.17 -19.57
C LYS A 542 -8.22 -14.60 -19.21
N ASP A 543 -9.50 -14.90 -19.34
CA ASP A 543 -9.95 -16.29 -19.24
C ASP A 543 -9.17 -17.16 -20.23
N PRO A 544 -8.45 -18.19 -19.74
CA PRO A 544 -7.64 -19.06 -20.61
C PRO A 544 -8.47 -19.93 -21.56
N ILE A 545 -9.74 -20.18 -21.25
CA ILE A 545 -10.65 -20.94 -22.11
C ILE A 545 -10.95 -20.14 -23.37
N ASP A 546 -11.35 -18.88 -23.22
CA ASP A 546 -11.66 -17.99 -24.33
C ASP A 546 -10.41 -17.40 -24.99
N ASN A 547 -9.29 -17.37 -24.29
CA ASN A 547 -8.05 -16.75 -24.74
C ASN A 547 -6.82 -17.66 -24.55
N PRO A 548 -6.76 -18.82 -25.24
CA PRO A 548 -5.68 -19.81 -25.04
C PRO A 548 -4.28 -19.28 -25.37
N TRP A 549 -4.19 -18.15 -26.06
CA TRP A 549 -2.92 -17.44 -26.33
C TRP A 549 -2.37 -16.69 -25.13
N CYS A 550 -3.16 -16.41 -24.09
CA CYS A 550 -2.76 -15.66 -22.90
C CYS A 550 -2.19 -16.61 -21.84
N THR A 551 -1.05 -17.23 -22.17
CA THR A 551 -0.37 -18.19 -21.30
C THR A 551 0.35 -17.52 -20.14
N GLU A 552 0.57 -18.25 -19.06
CA GLU A 552 1.39 -17.78 -17.92
C GLU A 552 2.83 -17.43 -18.35
N THR A 553 3.40 -18.18 -19.30
CA THR A 553 4.74 -17.92 -19.83
C THR A 553 4.80 -16.64 -20.64
N LEU A 554 3.75 -16.34 -21.44
CA LEU A 554 3.66 -15.09 -22.17
C LEU A 554 3.51 -13.89 -21.22
N MET A 555 2.65 -13.98 -20.22
CA MET A 555 2.46 -12.92 -19.23
C MET A 555 3.75 -12.69 -18.40
N ALA A 556 4.45 -13.75 -18.04
CA ALA A 556 5.78 -13.64 -17.43
C ALA A 556 6.80 -12.93 -18.34
N ALA A 557 6.81 -13.27 -19.63
CA ALA A 557 7.69 -12.61 -20.62
C ALA A 557 7.34 -11.10 -20.78
N MET A 558 6.05 -10.73 -20.74
CA MET A 558 5.61 -9.32 -20.77
C MET A 558 6.13 -8.53 -19.55
N ARG A 559 6.08 -9.12 -18.34
CA ARG A 559 6.66 -8.50 -17.14
C ARG A 559 8.18 -8.37 -17.25
N GLU A 560 8.83 -9.44 -17.69
CA GLU A 560 10.29 -9.49 -17.81
C GLU A 560 10.82 -8.51 -18.86
N GLU A 561 10.09 -8.26 -19.96
CA GLU A 561 10.40 -7.21 -20.93
C GLU A 561 10.61 -5.86 -20.24
N THR A 562 9.62 -5.40 -19.48
CA THR A 562 9.65 -4.09 -18.83
C THR A 562 10.73 -4.00 -17.75
N SER A 563 10.88 -5.06 -16.96
CA SER A 563 11.92 -5.17 -15.95
C SER A 563 13.34 -5.07 -16.52
N LEU A 564 13.66 -5.87 -17.55
CA LEU A 564 14.97 -5.86 -18.20
C LEU A 564 15.24 -4.55 -18.94
N PHE A 565 14.21 -3.99 -19.56
CA PHE A 565 14.32 -2.71 -20.24
C PHE A 565 14.68 -1.59 -19.28
N PHE A 566 13.95 -1.42 -18.17
CA PHE A 566 14.27 -0.41 -17.16
C PHE A 566 15.68 -0.62 -16.57
N HIS A 567 16.01 -1.85 -16.20
CA HIS A 567 17.34 -2.18 -15.68
C HIS A 567 18.46 -1.81 -16.67
N SER A 568 18.26 -2.07 -17.98
CA SER A 568 19.24 -1.71 -19.00
C SER A 568 19.46 -0.20 -19.11
N LEU A 569 18.40 0.60 -18.98
CA LEU A 569 18.52 2.07 -18.99
C LEU A 569 19.34 2.58 -17.82
N VAL A 570 19.15 2.01 -16.61
CA VAL A 570 19.98 2.34 -15.45
C VAL A 570 21.43 1.93 -15.67
N MET A 571 21.66 0.70 -16.15
CA MET A 571 23.03 0.16 -16.34
C MET A 571 23.85 0.92 -17.39
N GLU A 572 23.19 1.41 -18.45
CA GLU A 572 23.82 2.13 -19.53
C GLU A 572 23.86 3.64 -19.28
N ASN A 573 23.28 4.12 -18.17
CA ASN A 573 23.12 5.54 -17.84
C ASN A 573 22.39 6.34 -18.92
N GLU A 574 21.35 5.73 -19.50
CA GLU A 574 20.58 6.36 -20.55
C GLU A 574 19.77 7.56 -20.01
N PRO A 575 19.54 8.60 -20.82
CA PRO A 575 18.68 9.70 -20.44
C PRO A 575 17.22 9.24 -20.34
N ILE A 576 16.43 9.90 -19.50
CA ILE A 576 15.06 9.48 -19.18
C ILE A 576 14.13 9.44 -20.41
N GLU A 577 14.42 10.22 -21.45
CA GLU A 577 13.65 10.18 -22.70
C GLU A 577 13.60 8.78 -23.33
N ARG A 578 14.66 7.96 -23.10
CA ARG A 578 14.73 6.58 -23.57
C ARG A 578 13.69 5.67 -22.91
N LEU A 579 13.21 6.02 -21.73
CA LEU A 579 12.08 5.33 -21.10
C LEU A 579 10.81 5.47 -21.94
N ILE A 580 10.61 6.65 -22.56
CA ILE A 580 9.43 6.94 -23.38
C ILE A 580 9.64 6.51 -24.84
N ASP A 581 10.81 6.78 -25.43
CA ASP A 581 11.10 6.41 -26.81
C ASP A 581 12.47 5.75 -26.97
N SER A 582 12.44 4.47 -27.31
CA SER A 582 13.64 3.66 -27.51
C SER A 582 13.50 2.81 -28.77
N ASN A 583 14.64 2.49 -29.40
CA ASN A 583 14.70 1.67 -30.60
C ASN A 583 14.94 0.18 -30.32
N TYR A 584 14.86 -0.25 -29.06
CA TYR A 584 15.02 -1.65 -28.65
C TYR A 584 14.06 -2.01 -27.52
N THR A 585 13.86 -3.31 -27.33
CA THR A 585 13.24 -3.92 -26.16
C THR A 585 13.87 -5.29 -25.90
N PHE A 586 13.32 -6.07 -24.96
CA PHE A 586 13.75 -7.44 -24.68
C PHE A 586 12.65 -8.43 -25.03
N LEU A 587 12.98 -9.45 -25.82
CA LEU A 587 12.03 -10.45 -26.31
C LEU A 587 12.60 -11.85 -26.18
N ASN A 588 11.74 -12.82 -25.89
CA ASN A 588 11.91 -14.23 -26.18
C ASN A 588 11.06 -14.63 -27.40
N ALA A 589 11.08 -15.89 -27.83
CA ALA A 589 10.34 -16.34 -29.01
C ALA A 589 8.83 -16.09 -28.87
N GLU A 590 8.23 -16.42 -27.72
CA GLU A 590 6.78 -16.30 -27.47
C GLU A 590 6.30 -14.84 -27.52
N LEU A 591 7.02 -13.92 -26.85
CA LEU A 591 6.67 -12.49 -26.88
C LEU A 591 6.95 -11.86 -28.26
N ALA A 592 8.01 -12.32 -28.95
CA ALA A 592 8.32 -11.87 -30.31
C ALA A 592 7.22 -12.29 -31.31
N GLU A 593 6.72 -13.51 -31.21
CA GLU A 593 5.59 -13.99 -32.00
C GLU A 593 4.33 -13.16 -31.72
N TYR A 594 4.05 -12.92 -30.42
CA TYR A 594 2.94 -12.08 -29.98
C TYR A 594 3.00 -10.66 -30.58
N TYR A 595 4.21 -10.08 -30.65
CA TYR A 595 4.48 -8.76 -31.23
C TYR A 595 4.64 -8.79 -32.74
N ARG A 596 4.67 -9.96 -33.36
CA ARG A 596 4.95 -10.18 -34.78
C ARG A 596 6.34 -9.67 -35.20
N VAL A 597 7.34 -9.92 -34.33
CA VAL A 597 8.75 -9.63 -34.61
C VAL A 597 9.44 -10.94 -35.03
N PRO A 598 9.83 -11.07 -36.31
CA PRO A 598 10.38 -12.34 -36.81
C PRO A 598 11.84 -12.55 -36.33
N GLY A 599 12.30 -13.82 -36.38
CA GLY A 599 13.72 -14.20 -36.26
C GLY A 599 14.21 -14.31 -34.80
N ILE A 600 13.29 -14.42 -33.83
CA ILE A 600 13.62 -14.62 -32.42
C ILE A 600 13.22 -16.05 -32.02
N GLU A 601 14.18 -16.83 -31.53
CA GLU A 601 13.99 -18.22 -31.14
C GLU A 601 14.37 -18.46 -29.67
N GLY A 602 13.75 -19.46 -29.03
CA GLY A 602 14.04 -19.90 -27.65
C GLY A 602 13.43 -19.01 -26.56
N ASN A 603 13.47 -19.52 -25.34
CA ASN A 603 12.74 -18.92 -24.19
C ASN A 603 13.53 -17.82 -23.45
N LYS A 604 14.82 -17.63 -23.79
CA LYS A 604 15.64 -16.61 -23.11
C LYS A 604 15.39 -15.22 -23.67
N MET A 605 15.07 -14.26 -22.79
CA MET A 605 14.96 -12.85 -23.14
C MET A 605 16.28 -12.30 -23.69
N ARG A 606 16.21 -11.52 -24.73
CA ARG A 606 17.37 -10.87 -25.39
C ARG A 606 17.00 -9.49 -25.90
N ARG A 607 17.98 -8.60 -25.94
CA ARG A 607 17.82 -7.25 -26.52
C ARG A 607 17.60 -7.34 -28.04
N VAL A 608 16.55 -6.72 -28.53
CA VAL A 608 16.11 -6.75 -29.92
C VAL A 608 15.81 -5.34 -30.40
N LYS A 609 16.30 -4.98 -31.59
CA LYS A 609 15.88 -3.75 -32.27
C LYS A 609 14.44 -3.88 -32.73
N ILE A 610 13.65 -2.84 -32.55
CA ILE A 610 12.23 -2.84 -32.86
C ILE A 610 11.85 -1.67 -33.77
N ASN A 611 10.69 -1.80 -34.41
CA ASN A 611 10.10 -0.72 -35.21
C ASN A 611 9.48 0.33 -34.27
N THR A 612 10.13 1.48 -34.13
CA THR A 612 9.73 2.58 -33.24
C THR A 612 8.35 3.18 -33.59
N ARG A 613 7.88 3.02 -34.84
CA ARG A 613 6.53 3.48 -35.24
C ARG A 613 5.42 2.72 -34.53
N GLN A 614 5.64 1.44 -34.26
CA GLN A 614 4.65 0.58 -33.60
C GLN A 614 4.97 0.31 -32.13
N ARG A 615 6.26 0.33 -31.76
CA ARG A 615 6.71 0.06 -30.38
C ARG A 615 7.88 0.96 -30.03
N GLY A 616 8.47 0.81 -28.88
CA GLY A 616 9.58 1.58 -28.38
C GLY A 616 9.23 2.33 -27.10
N GLY A 617 10.04 2.11 -26.07
CA GLY A 617 9.76 2.58 -24.72
C GLY A 617 8.54 1.95 -24.07
N ILE A 618 8.34 2.24 -22.79
CA ILE A 618 7.35 1.55 -21.93
C ILE A 618 5.90 1.69 -22.38
N LEU A 619 5.54 2.77 -23.07
CA LEU A 619 4.19 2.97 -23.62
C LEU A 619 3.81 1.94 -24.71
N GLY A 620 4.78 1.20 -25.22
CA GLY A 620 4.58 0.12 -26.18
C GLY A 620 4.66 -1.28 -25.56
N HIS A 621 4.97 -1.43 -24.28
CA HIS A 621 5.09 -2.72 -23.62
C HIS A 621 3.72 -3.32 -23.28
N ALA A 622 3.55 -4.61 -23.55
CA ALA A 622 2.27 -5.29 -23.34
C ALA A 622 1.86 -5.31 -21.86
N SER A 623 2.80 -5.44 -20.92
CA SER A 623 2.50 -5.37 -19.49
C SER A 623 1.91 -4.02 -19.10
N VAL A 624 2.49 -2.89 -19.54
CA VAL A 624 1.99 -1.54 -19.27
C VAL A 624 0.60 -1.32 -19.89
N LEU A 625 0.40 -1.82 -21.11
CA LEU A 625 -0.88 -1.70 -21.81
C LEU A 625 -1.98 -2.55 -21.16
N ALA A 626 -1.61 -3.70 -20.57
CA ALA A 626 -2.54 -4.56 -19.84
C ALA A 626 -2.99 -3.91 -18.52
N THR A 627 -2.07 -3.33 -17.72
CA THR A 627 -2.41 -2.65 -16.46
C THR A 627 -3.25 -1.39 -16.65
N THR A 628 -3.27 -0.85 -17.86
CA THR A 628 -4.00 0.38 -18.23
C THR A 628 -5.24 0.10 -19.08
N SER A 629 -5.79 -1.11 -19.01
CA SER A 629 -6.96 -1.55 -19.75
C SER A 629 -7.82 -2.48 -18.89
N PHE A 630 -9.08 -2.62 -19.25
CA PHE A 630 -9.88 -3.72 -18.71
C PHE A 630 -9.52 -5.05 -19.41
N PRO A 631 -9.73 -6.20 -18.77
CA PRO A 631 -9.40 -7.50 -19.39
C PRO A 631 -10.06 -7.73 -20.75
N HIS A 632 -11.26 -7.18 -20.96
CA HIS A 632 -12.07 -7.39 -22.17
C HIS A 632 -12.06 -6.22 -23.17
N ARG A 633 -11.55 -5.02 -22.78
CA ARG A 633 -11.53 -3.83 -23.64
C ARG A 633 -10.45 -2.83 -23.25
N THR A 634 -10.08 -1.98 -24.19
CA THR A 634 -9.23 -0.80 -23.89
C THR A 634 -10.00 0.30 -23.17
N SER A 635 -9.28 1.16 -22.48
CA SER A 635 -9.84 2.35 -21.83
C SER A 635 -8.92 3.55 -22.03
N PRO A 636 -9.27 4.48 -22.92
CA PRO A 636 -8.53 5.74 -23.06
C PRO A 636 -8.41 6.52 -21.73
N VAL A 637 -9.47 6.48 -20.91
CA VAL A 637 -9.48 7.15 -19.60
C VAL A 637 -8.44 6.55 -18.68
N LEU A 638 -8.43 5.22 -18.48
CA LEU A 638 -7.43 4.56 -17.64
C LEU A 638 -6.01 4.80 -18.14
N ARG A 639 -5.78 4.72 -19.47
CA ARG A 639 -4.48 4.98 -20.09
C ARG A 639 -4.01 6.41 -19.87
N GLY A 640 -4.89 7.39 -20.06
CA GLY A 640 -4.60 8.80 -19.86
C GLY A 640 -4.34 9.14 -18.41
N THR A 641 -5.19 8.65 -17.50
CA THR A 641 -5.01 8.82 -16.03
C THR A 641 -3.70 8.20 -15.57
N TRP A 642 -3.36 6.99 -16.05
CA TRP A 642 -2.09 6.35 -15.71
C TRP A 642 -0.87 7.17 -16.17
N ILE A 643 -0.89 7.75 -17.38
CA ILE A 643 0.19 8.64 -17.85
C ILE A 643 0.33 9.85 -16.93
N LEU A 644 -0.77 10.52 -16.59
CA LEU A 644 -0.75 11.69 -15.71
C LEU A 644 -0.25 11.33 -14.31
N THR A 645 -0.80 10.28 -13.71
CA THR A 645 -0.53 9.90 -12.31
C THR A 645 0.83 9.22 -12.17
N THR A 646 1.08 8.18 -12.97
CA THR A 646 2.25 7.30 -12.80
C THR A 646 3.49 7.90 -13.40
N LEU A 647 3.41 8.42 -14.62
CA LEU A 647 4.60 8.95 -15.31
C LEU A 647 4.87 10.42 -15.02
N LEU A 648 3.84 11.26 -14.96
CA LEU A 648 4.01 12.70 -14.86
C LEU A 648 3.85 13.25 -13.43
N GLY A 649 3.25 12.46 -12.51
CA GLY A 649 3.01 12.89 -11.13
C GLY A 649 2.05 14.08 -11.02
N THR A 650 1.12 14.19 -11.97
CA THR A 650 0.07 15.20 -12.03
C THR A 650 -1.30 14.50 -12.10
N PRO A 651 -1.72 13.80 -11.03
CA PRO A 651 -2.97 13.07 -11.01
C PRO A 651 -4.13 14.05 -11.25
N PRO A 652 -5.13 13.68 -12.06
CA PRO A 652 -6.39 14.44 -12.12
C PRO A 652 -7.08 14.37 -10.75
N PRO A 653 -7.91 15.37 -10.40
CA PRO A 653 -8.71 15.29 -9.19
C PRO A 653 -9.65 14.07 -9.25
N PRO A 654 -10.06 13.52 -8.09
CA PRO A 654 -10.99 12.40 -8.03
C PRO A 654 -12.31 12.76 -8.72
N PRO A 655 -12.94 11.79 -9.42
CA PRO A 655 -14.24 12.02 -10.05
C PRO A 655 -15.29 12.44 -8.99
N PRO A 656 -16.25 13.28 -9.36
CA PRO A 656 -17.38 13.54 -8.50
C PRO A 656 -18.16 12.26 -8.15
N PRO A 657 -18.79 12.18 -6.96
CA PRO A 657 -19.46 10.95 -6.50
C PRO A 657 -20.62 10.49 -7.40
N ASP A 658 -21.26 11.42 -8.15
CA ASP A 658 -22.46 11.18 -8.96
C ASP A 658 -22.14 11.05 -10.47
N VAL A 659 -20.98 10.51 -10.85
CA VAL A 659 -20.66 10.32 -12.26
C VAL A 659 -21.35 9.04 -12.77
N PRO A 660 -22.32 9.15 -13.70
CA PRO A 660 -22.93 7.97 -14.28
C PRO A 660 -21.89 7.17 -15.06
N GLU A 661 -21.94 5.85 -14.92
CA GLU A 661 -21.12 4.97 -15.74
C GLU A 661 -21.34 5.21 -17.23
N ILE A 662 -20.27 5.16 -18.02
CA ILE A 662 -20.38 5.24 -19.47
C ILE A 662 -20.98 3.93 -19.95
N GLU A 663 -22.31 3.90 -20.13
CA GLU A 663 -23.01 2.73 -20.64
C GLU A 663 -22.40 2.24 -21.95
N VAL A 664 -21.85 1.05 -21.93
CA VAL A 664 -21.27 0.36 -23.09
C VAL A 664 -22.35 -0.33 -23.93
N GLY A 665 -23.62 -0.30 -23.49
CA GLY A 665 -24.74 -0.97 -24.15
C GLY A 665 -26.05 -0.19 -24.14
N GLY A 666 -26.58 0.13 -25.29
CA GLY A 666 -28.03 0.11 -25.57
C GLY A 666 -28.90 1.29 -25.16
N GLY A 667 -28.56 2.53 -25.48
CA GLY A 667 -29.49 3.67 -25.44
C GLY A 667 -29.81 4.22 -26.85
N ARG A 668 -30.99 4.72 -27.08
CA ARG A 668 -31.59 5.12 -28.40
C ARG A 668 -30.93 6.31 -29.15
N ARG A 669 -29.68 6.68 -28.88
CA ARG A 669 -28.80 7.46 -29.78
C ARG A 669 -27.48 6.70 -29.90
N ALA A 670 -27.36 5.93 -30.98
CA ALA A 670 -26.18 5.14 -31.25
C ALA A 670 -24.96 6.03 -31.51
N ALA A 671 -24.23 6.39 -30.44
CA ALA A 671 -22.84 6.75 -30.60
C ALA A 671 -22.12 5.49 -31.08
N SER A 672 -21.60 5.51 -32.31
CA SER A 672 -21.04 4.34 -32.96
C SER A 672 -19.65 3.99 -32.46
N THR A 673 -18.92 4.96 -31.85
CA THR A 673 -17.55 4.80 -31.40
C THR A 673 -17.37 5.18 -29.93
N LEU A 674 -16.35 4.60 -29.26
CA LEU A 674 -15.99 4.95 -27.88
C LEU A 674 -15.65 6.44 -27.76
N ARG A 675 -15.02 7.05 -28.78
CA ARG A 675 -14.74 8.49 -28.80
C ARG A 675 -16.03 9.32 -28.74
N GLU A 676 -17.01 9.03 -29.60
CA GLU A 676 -18.28 9.75 -29.59
C GLU A 676 -19.00 9.65 -28.24
N LYS A 677 -18.93 8.50 -27.57
CA LYS A 677 -19.48 8.32 -26.22
C LYS A 677 -18.80 9.21 -25.19
N LEU A 678 -17.45 9.27 -25.23
CA LEU A 678 -16.66 10.14 -24.36
C LEU A 678 -16.84 11.61 -24.69
N GLU A 679 -17.04 11.99 -25.95
CA GLU A 679 -17.34 13.38 -26.35
C GLU A 679 -18.71 13.82 -25.83
N ILE A 680 -19.73 12.97 -25.86
CA ILE A 680 -21.04 13.23 -25.25
C ILE A 680 -20.91 13.41 -23.73
N HIS A 681 -20.10 12.57 -23.07
CA HIS A 681 -19.83 12.71 -21.63
C HIS A 681 -19.14 14.04 -21.29
N ARG A 682 -18.27 14.55 -22.16
CA ARG A 682 -17.57 15.85 -22.02
C ARG A 682 -18.42 17.09 -22.30
N ASP A 683 -19.64 16.97 -22.83
CA ASP A 683 -20.52 18.11 -23.02
C ASP A 683 -20.87 18.82 -21.71
N SER A 684 -20.77 18.11 -20.58
CA SER A 684 -20.82 18.73 -19.25
C SER A 684 -19.52 19.48 -18.96
N LYS A 685 -19.64 20.77 -18.63
CA LYS A 685 -18.48 21.60 -18.20
C LYS A 685 -17.72 21.00 -17.01
N ARG A 686 -18.44 20.29 -16.12
CA ARG A 686 -17.90 19.60 -14.93
C ARG A 686 -16.95 18.46 -15.34
N CYS A 687 -17.26 17.72 -16.40
CA CYS A 687 -16.44 16.58 -16.87
C CYS A 687 -15.34 17.04 -17.83
N ALA A 688 -15.60 18.08 -18.62
CA ALA A 688 -14.68 18.58 -19.66
C ALA A 688 -13.31 18.99 -19.11
N GLY A 689 -13.25 19.56 -17.89
CA GLY A 689 -12.01 20.04 -17.28
C GLY A 689 -10.94 18.94 -17.18
N CYS A 690 -11.30 17.79 -16.60
CA CYS A 690 -10.41 16.63 -16.41
C CYS A 690 -10.22 15.85 -17.71
N HIS A 691 -11.31 15.53 -18.42
CA HIS A 691 -11.27 14.71 -19.63
C HIS A 691 -10.51 15.36 -20.79
N SER A 692 -10.43 16.70 -20.85
CA SER A 692 -9.59 17.40 -21.84
C SER A 692 -8.09 17.10 -21.70
N GLN A 693 -7.64 16.76 -20.50
CA GLN A 693 -6.26 16.39 -20.22
C GLN A 693 -6.03 14.87 -20.31
N ILE A 694 -7.01 14.06 -19.89
CA ILE A 694 -6.92 12.61 -19.78
C ILE A 694 -7.07 11.94 -21.16
N ASP A 695 -8.20 12.18 -21.82
CA ASP A 695 -8.63 11.42 -23.00
C ASP A 695 -7.66 11.51 -24.19
N PRO A 696 -7.09 12.69 -24.54
CA PRO A 696 -6.14 12.77 -25.64
C PRO A 696 -4.93 11.84 -25.49
N LEU A 697 -4.41 11.71 -24.27
CA LEU A 697 -3.27 10.85 -23.98
C LEU A 697 -3.62 9.38 -24.19
N GLY A 698 -4.79 8.95 -23.72
CA GLY A 698 -5.25 7.58 -23.87
C GLY A 698 -5.63 7.23 -25.31
N PHE A 699 -6.33 8.11 -26.03
CA PHE A 699 -6.68 7.87 -27.45
C PHE A 699 -5.47 7.65 -28.32
N ALA A 700 -4.35 8.34 -28.06
CA ALA A 700 -3.12 8.12 -28.81
C ALA A 700 -2.60 6.67 -28.72
N LEU A 701 -2.97 5.93 -27.67
CA LEU A 701 -2.59 4.53 -27.48
C LEU A 701 -3.62 3.52 -28.00
N GLU A 702 -4.70 3.95 -28.67
CA GLU A 702 -5.74 3.05 -29.18
C GLU A 702 -5.26 2.16 -30.34
N ASN A 703 -4.07 2.42 -30.90
CA ASN A 703 -3.41 1.46 -31.78
C ASN A 703 -3.04 0.14 -31.08
N TYR A 704 -3.06 0.09 -29.77
CA TYR A 704 -2.84 -1.13 -29.03
C TYR A 704 -4.15 -1.68 -28.46
N SER A 705 -4.33 -3.00 -28.58
CA SER A 705 -5.40 -3.70 -27.85
C SER A 705 -5.13 -3.64 -26.33
N GLU A 706 -6.02 -4.21 -25.56
CA GLU A 706 -5.92 -4.28 -24.10
C GLU A 706 -4.62 -4.94 -23.60
N PHE A 707 -4.13 -5.96 -24.30
CA PHE A 707 -2.83 -6.62 -24.03
C PHE A 707 -1.75 -6.25 -25.06
N GLY A 708 -1.86 -5.10 -25.72
CA GLY A 708 -0.80 -4.53 -26.52
C GLY A 708 -0.63 -5.09 -27.92
N ARG A 709 -1.58 -5.86 -28.50
CA ARG A 709 -1.55 -6.19 -29.92
C ARG A 709 -1.81 -4.96 -30.77
N TRP A 710 -1.02 -4.79 -31.85
CA TRP A 710 -1.18 -3.66 -32.74
C TRP A 710 -2.47 -3.73 -33.58
N ARG A 711 -3.20 -2.61 -33.67
CA ARG A 711 -4.42 -2.42 -34.45
C ARG A 711 -4.25 -1.26 -35.44
N ASN A 712 -4.77 -1.42 -36.64
CA ASN A 712 -4.82 -0.37 -37.66
C ASN A 712 -6.24 0.19 -37.79
N GLY A 713 -6.37 1.36 -38.40
CA GLY A 713 -7.69 1.95 -38.71
C GLY A 713 -8.44 2.53 -37.51
N VAL A 714 -7.77 2.75 -36.38
CA VAL A 714 -8.35 3.36 -35.18
C VAL A 714 -8.19 4.88 -35.16
N ASP A 715 -9.11 5.58 -34.51
CA ASP A 715 -8.95 7.01 -34.24
C ASP A 715 -8.05 7.22 -33.03
N ASN A 716 -6.84 7.67 -33.31
CA ASN A 716 -5.74 7.85 -32.36
C ASN A 716 -5.27 9.32 -32.26
N ARG A 717 -6.16 10.27 -32.62
CA ARG A 717 -5.87 11.71 -32.55
C ARG A 717 -5.96 12.19 -31.10
N GLY A 718 -5.06 13.09 -30.69
CA GLY A 718 -5.08 13.79 -29.44
C GLY A 718 -4.75 15.27 -29.61
N GLU A 719 -5.32 16.10 -28.74
CA GLU A 719 -5.02 17.53 -28.62
C GLU A 719 -5.00 17.89 -27.15
N LEU A 720 -3.88 18.39 -26.65
CA LEU A 720 -3.74 18.85 -25.26
C LEU A 720 -4.35 20.23 -25.06
N PRO A 721 -4.67 20.63 -23.81
CA PRO A 721 -5.25 21.96 -23.51
C PRO A 721 -4.40 23.14 -24.00
N ASN A 722 -3.10 22.96 -24.16
CA ASN A 722 -2.18 23.96 -24.72
C ASN A 722 -2.20 24.03 -26.25
N GLY A 723 -3.12 23.32 -26.94
CA GLY A 723 -3.23 23.30 -28.38
C GLY A 723 -2.26 22.36 -29.13
N ALA A 724 -1.40 21.63 -28.41
CA ALA A 724 -0.48 20.68 -29.03
C ALA A 724 -1.23 19.46 -29.58
N ARG A 725 -1.17 19.26 -30.91
CA ARG A 725 -1.83 18.16 -31.62
C ARG A 725 -0.86 17.04 -31.93
N PHE A 726 -1.30 15.81 -31.74
CA PHE A 726 -0.50 14.63 -32.03
C PHE A 726 -1.38 13.48 -32.56
N ARG A 727 -0.75 12.47 -33.11
CA ARG A 727 -1.43 11.29 -33.65
C ARG A 727 -0.65 10.03 -33.32
N GLY A 728 -1.36 9.09 -32.68
CA GLY A 728 -0.84 7.78 -32.33
C GLY A 728 0.29 7.80 -31.32
N PRO A 729 0.82 6.60 -30.97
CA PRO A 729 1.84 6.48 -29.91
C PRO A 729 3.10 7.31 -30.17
N GLN A 730 3.56 7.40 -31.41
CA GLN A 730 4.77 8.16 -31.75
C GLN A 730 4.59 9.68 -31.55
N GLY A 731 3.41 10.19 -31.94
CA GLY A 731 3.10 11.61 -31.70
C GLY A 731 2.97 11.94 -30.22
N LEU A 732 2.36 11.04 -29.44
CA LEU A 732 2.28 11.17 -27.98
C LEU A 732 3.65 11.16 -27.33
N LYS A 733 4.53 10.21 -27.67
CA LYS A 733 5.90 10.15 -27.14
C LYS A 733 6.65 11.45 -27.38
N LYS A 734 6.58 11.96 -28.62
CA LYS A 734 7.21 13.25 -28.96
C LYS A 734 6.63 14.38 -28.12
N ALA A 735 5.32 14.48 -28.00
CA ALA A 735 4.68 15.52 -27.19
C ALA A 735 5.12 15.47 -25.71
N LEU A 736 5.20 14.26 -25.12
CA LEU A 736 5.66 14.08 -23.75
C LEU A 736 7.13 14.49 -23.56
N ILE A 737 8.01 14.10 -24.48
CA ILE A 737 9.44 14.45 -24.43
C ILE A 737 9.63 15.97 -24.59
N ASP A 738 8.95 16.58 -25.58
CA ASP A 738 9.11 18.00 -25.88
C ASP A 738 8.54 18.91 -24.78
N THR A 739 7.51 18.49 -24.03
CA THR A 739 6.75 19.39 -23.15
C THR A 739 6.67 18.97 -21.69
N ARG A 740 6.90 17.69 -21.35
CA ARG A 740 6.67 17.13 -20.01
C ARG A 740 7.87 16.32 -19.46
N LEU A 741 9.06 16.47 -20.06
CA LEU A 741 10.25 15.72 -19.65
C LEU A 741 10.67 16.02 -18.20
N ASP A 742 10.54 17.26 -17.76
CA ASP A 742 10.84 17.69 -16.40
C ASP A 742 9.87 17.06 -15.36
N ASP A 743 8.60 16.93 -15.71
CA ASP A 743 7.61 16.29 -14.86
C ASP A 743 7.92 14.80 -14.69
N LEU A 744 8.23 14.13 -15.80
CA LEU A 744 8.67 12.73 -15.79
C LEU A 744 9.93 12.55 -14.93
N GLY A 745 10.93 13.45 -15.08
CA GLY A 745 12.16 13.42 -14.31
C GLY A 745 11.90 13.54 -12.80
N LYS A 746 11.13 14.55 -12.41
CA LYS A 746 10.74 14.75 -10.99
C LYS A 746 9.94 13.57 -10.44
N GLN A 747 9.00 13.05 -11.22
CA GLN A 747 8.18 11.93 -10.78
C GLN A 747 9.02 10.66 -10.57
N LEU A 748 9.95 10.34 -11.47
CA LEU A 748 10.83 9.20 -11.28
C LEU A 748 11.74 9.39 -10.04
N ILE A 749 12.23 10.60 -9.80
CA ILE A 749 13.01 10.93 -8.60
C ILE A 749 12.14 10.70 -7.35
N ARG A 750 10.89 11.20 -7.31
CA ARG A 750 9.97 10.98 -6.17
C ARG A 750 9.76 9.49 -5.91
N LYS A 751 9.42 8.73 -6.94
CA LYS A 751 9.16 7.29 -6.80
C LYS A 751 10.42 6.54 -6.34
N MET A 752 11.56 6.82 -6.91
CA MET A 752 12.81 6.16 -6.55
C MET A 752 13.29 6.56 -5.14
N LEU A 753 13.10 7.82 -4.73
CA LEU A 753 13.41 8.28 -3.38
C LEU A 753 12.49 7.61 -2.34
N SER A 754 11.18 7.52 -2.61
CA SER A 754 10.22 6.82 -1.75
C SER A 754 10.60 5.35 -1.56
N TYR A 755 10.93 4.65 -2.65
CA TYR A 755 11.39 3.27 -2.61
C TYR A 755 12.70 3.11 -1.84
N ALA A 756 13.69 3.98 -2.07
CA ALA A 756 14.99 3.96 -1.40
C ALA A 756 14.88 4.16 0.12
N LEU A 757 14.01 5.08 0.56
CA LEU A 757 13.74 5.35 1.97
C LEU A 757 12.80 4.30 2.60
N GLY A 758 12.00 3.60 1.80
CA GLY A 758 11.01 2.62 2.27
C GLY A 758 9.88 3.28 3.07
N ARG A 759 9.48 4.49 2.68
CA ARG A 759 8.35 5.24 3.26
C ARG A 759 7.66 6.13 2.25
N GLN A 760 6.45 6.56 2.57
CA GLN A 760 5.81 7.64 1.85
C GLN A 760 6.65 8.93 1.96
N LEU A 761 6.69 9.71 0.89
CA LEU A 761 7.33 11.03 0.91
C LEU A 761 6.39 12.06 1.55
N GLU A 762 6.99 12.91 2.36
CA GLU A 762 6.35 14.05 2.97
C GLU A 762 6.65 15.32 2.16
N TYR A 763 5.92 16.41 2.43
CA TYR A 763 6.10 17.68 1.72
C TYR A 763 7.56 18.18 1.71
N TYR A 764 8.31 17.94 2.78
CA TYR A 764 9.71 18.40 2.89
C TYR A 764 10.67 17.62 1.98
N ASP A 765 10.33 16.41 1.55
CA ASP A 765 11.12 15.62 0.61
C ASP A 765 11.14 16.24 -0.80
N GLU A 766 10.12 17.07 -1.13
CA GLU A 766 10.05 17.76 -2.41
C GLU A 766 11.23 18.73 -2.61
N ALA A 767 11.79 19.29 -1.53
CA ALA A 767 13.03 20.08 -1.60
C ALA A 767 14.18 19.29 -2.24
N VAL A 768 14.36 18.05 -1.81
CA VAL A 768 15.39 17.14 -2.32
C VAL A 768 15.08 16.69 -3.75
N VAL A 769 13.80 16.41 -4.06
CA VAL A 769 13.38 16.08 -5.43
C VAL A 769 13.76 17.21 -6.39
N ARG A 770 13.47 18.46 -6.02
CA ARG A 770 13.81 19.65 -6.84
C ARG A 770 15.31 19.85 -6.96
N GLU A 771 16.09 19.65 -5.90
CA GLU A 771 17.53 19.72 -5.90
C GLU A 771 18.13 18.70 -6.89
N ILE A 772 17.75 17.43 -6.80
CA ILE A 772 18.23 16.37 -7.70
C ILE A 772 17.79 16.66 -9.13
N ALA A 773 16.54 17.08 -9.35
CA ALA A 773 16.03 17.43 -10.67
C ALA A 773 16.86 18.57 -11.31
N GLN A 774 17.16 19.60 -10.55
CA GLN A 774 17.99 20.72 -11.04
C GLN A 774 19.40 20.27 -11.43
N LYS A 775 20.02 19.37 -10.67
CA LYS A 775 21.34 18.80 -10.99
C LYS A 775 21.33 17.98 -12.30
N LEU A 776 20.25 17.23 -12.54
CA LEU A 776 20.19 16.27 -13.64
C LEU A 776 19.52 16.80 -14.91
N LYS A 777 18.76 17.89 -14.83
CA LYS A 777 18.00 18.47 -15.95
C LYS A 777 18.89 18.74 -17.17
N GLY A 778 20.05 19.37 -16.97
CA GLY A 778 20.96 19.73 -18.05
C GLY A 778 21.57 18.56 -18.82
N SER A 779 21.56 17.36 -18.24
CA SER A 779 22.04 16.11 -18.85
C SER A 779 20.92 15.17 -19.30
N GLY A 780 19.65 15.60 -19.24
CA GLY A 780 18.49 14.79 -19.65
C GLY A 780 18.11 13.71 -18.65
N TYR A 781 18.39 13.90 -17.35
CA TYR A 781 18.05 12.97 -16.28
C TYR A 781 18.62 11.55 -16.48
N PRO A 782 19.95 11.35 -16.56
CA PRO A 782 20.55 10.03 -16.73
C PRO A 782 20.20 9.12 -15.54
N LEU A 783 19.73 7.89 -15.80
CA LEU A 783 19.10 7.06 -14.78
C LEU A 783 20.10 6.56 -13.73
N LYS A 784 21.32 6.22 -14.10
CA LYS A 784 22.36 5.81 -13.14
C LYS A 784 22.78 6.97 -12.23
N ASP A 785 22.93 8.16 -12.80
CA ASP A 785 23.26 9.37 -12.02
C ASP A 785 22.12 9.70 -11.05
N MET A 786 20.85 9.48 -11.46
CA MET A 786 19.71 9.62 -10.56
C MET A 786 19.79 8.67 -9.35
N VAL A 787 20.11 7.39 -9.57
CA VAL A 787 20.34 6.43 -8.48
C VAL A 787 21.46 6.91 -7.55
N ILE A 788 22.54 7.45 -8.09
CA ILE A 788 23.67 7.96 -7.31
C ILE A 788 23.26 9.18 -6.47
N GLU A 789 22.59 10.17 -7.08
CA GLU A 789 22.18 11.38 -6.36
C GLU A 789 21.13 11.07 -5.25
N ILE A 790 20.26 10.07 -5.44
CA ILE A 790 19.36 9.59 -4.39
C ILE A 790 20.14 8.97 -3.23
N GLY A 791 21.12 8.11 -3.50
CA GLY A 791 21.95 7.50 -2.46
C GLY A 791 22.87 8.49 -1.73
N LEU A 792 23.10 9.69 -2.29
CA LEU A 792 23.84 10.78 -1.68
C LEU A 792 22.93 11.86 -1.07
N SER A 793 21.62 11.75 -1.25
CA SER A 793 20.66 12.77 -0.83
C SER A 793 20.60 12.95 0.69
N TYR A 794 20.16 14.13 1.11
CA TYR A 794 20.06 14.49 2.52
C TYR A 794 19.21 13.49 3.33
N PRO A 795 17.97 13.11 2.94
CA PRO A 795 17.18 12.15 3.69
C PRO A 795 17.73 10.72 3.65
N PHE A 796 18.61 10.40 2.69
CA PHE A 796 19.24 9.08 2.62
C PHE A 796 20.48 8.97 3.53
N THR A 797 21.18 10.09 3.78
CA THR A 797 22.45 10.11 4.55
C THR A 797 22.29 10.68 5.96
N ILE A 798 21.24 11.46 6.20
CA ILE A 798 20.89 12.06 7.50
C ILE A 798 19.54 11.54 7.96
N LYS A 799 19.32 11.49 9.27
CA LYS A 799 18.05 11.11 9.89
C LYS A 799 17.72 12.01 11.08
N ARG A 800 16.43 12.15 11.41
CA ARG A 800 15.91 12.85 12.57
C ARG A 800 14.85 11.98 13.25
N VAL A 801 15.00 11.71 14.53
CA VAL A 801 13.95 11.06 15.32
C VAL A 801 12.97 12.14 15.79
N PRO A 802 11.67 12.03 15.49
CA PRO A 802 10.68 13.03 15.89
C PRO A 802 10.62 13.24 17.42
N ALA A 803 10.31 14.47 17.83
CA ALA A 803 10.27 14.84 19.26
C ALA A 803 9.20 14.09 20.07
N GLU A 804 8.14 13.65 19.42
CA GLU A 804 7.05 12.86 19.98
C GLU A 804 7.52 11.55 20.63
N PHE A 805 8.57 10.93 20.09
CA PHE A 805 9.17 9.72 20.68
C PHE A 805 9.83 9.96 22.05
N SER A 806 10.10 11.22 22.45
CA SER A 806 10.68 11.52 23.79
C SER A 806 9.66 11.42 24.92
N LYS A 807 8.37 11.54 24.64
CA LYS A 807 7.29 11.49 25.64
C LYS A 807 6.93 10.04 26.02
N LYS A 808 7.02 9.08 25.09
CA LYS A 808 6.69 7.66 25.34
C LYS A 808 7.77 6.86 26.09
N THR A 809 8.98 7.36 26.29
CA THR A 809 10.05 6.66 27.03
C THR A 809 10.12 7.02 28.52
N LYS A 810 9.18 7.85 29.03
CA LYS A 810 9.12 8.26 30.45
C LYS A 810 7.95 7.66 31.22
N SER A 811 7.13 6.79 30.57
CA SER A 811 6.06 6.02 31.22
C SER A 811 6.47 4.58 31.49
#